data_0d0fc8f92c3ef9da27ca92816886dd1b
#
_entry.id   0d0fc8f92c3ef9da27ca92816886dd1b
#
_cell.length_a   1.000
_cell.length_b   1.000
_cell.length_c   1.000
_cell.angle_alpha   90.00
_cell.angle_beta   90.00
_cell.angle_gamma   90.00
#
_symmetry.space_group_name_H-M   'P 1'
#
loop_
_entity.id
_entity.type
_entity.pdbx_description
1 polymer ?
#
loop_
_entity_poly.entity_id
_entity_poly.type
_entity_poly.pdbx_seq_one_letter_code
_entity_poly.pdbx_strand_id
1 'polypeptide(L)'
;MGLTKLVVRGARQNNLKNISVEIPRNTLTVITGLSGSGKSSLAFDTIYAEGQRRYVESLSAYARQFLDQMERPEVDVIEGLSPSIAIEQKTTTRSPRSTVGTITEIYDYLRVVYASVGVPHCPNCGKPIKRQSSEAIVQAILGGELSKPEDRVMILAPIVRGRKGAYRKELEKLAQDGYLRVRINGELFPLDAPPELDKRKNHTIEVVVDRLLVKQGIASRLEQSVGTALKLASGLVTVAVVGGQESTFSEKLACPDCGISVPLLEPRSFSFNSPYGACPACNGLGSKYDFDPAKVVTDWTHPLFDGGLGPGSASAILKRTLELAAYAHGFDLDTPFEKLPAKTQNLILYGYPPIGAPGYSSNGDAPKTKGKADRSFRFQGILKFLERNFEESGSDSYREWMTQYMSATLCAVCHGKRLRPESLAVKLAGWSIADFTALSLSTARPAVDKILSELGSRQKEIAARPLEEVAERIDFLLAVGLGYLSLDRSAATLSGGEAQRIRLATQIGSRLRGVLYVLDEPSIGLHARDNERLLGSLERLRNLGNTVLVVEHDEDTIRRADFVVDLGPGAGNAGGYLVAQGKPEQIAAAAESLTGQYLAGAARIDVPATRRSPNGKNIQILGASANNLKDVDVSIPLGLLTVVSGVSGSGKSTLVNDILYRALAQKLYRSQEPPGTFKQLLGVEHIDKIIEIDQAPIGRTPRSNPATYSGVFAPIRELFAMLPESRERGYKPGRFSFNVKGGRCEACQGDGLRRIEMNFLPDVYVTCEVCRGRRYNSETLAVRFKGHSISDILNMQAVDALKLLENIPQIQQKLATIVEVGLGYVQLGQSATTLSGGEAQRIKLARELSKRQTGRTLYILDEPTTGLHFDDVRKLLDVLQRLVSLGNSVLIIEHHLDVIKQADWVIDLGPEGGEAGGRIVAQGPPETVARNKKSYTGQALARVLHLTNGNSHGSQK
;
A
#
# COMPACT_ATOMS: atom_id res chain seq x y z
N MET A 1 -44.51 15.19 8.14
CA MET A 1 -43.81 15.36 6.86
C MET A 1 -42.31 15.31 7.12
N GLY A 2 -41.57 14.35 6.55
CA GLY A 2 -40.11 14.27 6.75
C GLY A 2 -39.44 15.50 6.14
N LEU A 3 -38.34 15.99 6.74
CA LEU A 3 -37.54 17.07 6.19
C LEU A 3 -37.01 16.67 4.81
N THR A 4 -37.31 17.46 3.79
CA THR A 4 -36.96 17.17 2.38
C THR A 4 -35.59 17.72 2.00
N LYS A 5 -35.00 18.56 2.86
CA LYS A 5 -33.72 19.24 2.64
C LYS A 5 -32.80 19.09 3.86
N LEU A 6 -31.52 19.06 3.62
CA LEU A 6 -30.45 19.35 4.57
C LEU A 6 -30.18 20.86 4.51
N VAL A 7 -30.34 21.58 5.61
CA VAL A 7 -30.16 23.03 5.66
C VAL A 7 -28.97 23.34 6.57
N VAL A 8 -27.98 24.01 6.05
CA VAL A 8 -26.80 24.51 6.78
C VAL A 8 -26.91 26.03 6.82
N ARG A 9 -26.85 26.65 7.98
CA ARG A 9 -26.89 28.12 8.15
C ARG A 9 -25.68 28.59 8.94
N GLY A 10 -25.04 29.63 8.44
CA GLY A 10 -23.98 30.31 9.15
C GLY A 10 -22.70 29.48 9.32
N ALA A 11 -22.30 28.69 8.33
CA ALA A 11 -21.05 27.91 8.40
C ALA A 11 -19.83 28.83 8.27
N ARG A 12 -18.94 28.75 9.28
CA ARG A 12 -17.71 29.58 9.39
C ARG A 12 -16.46 28.75 9.62
N GLN A 13 -16.56 27.42 9.49
CA GLN A 13 -15.45 26.50 9.73
C GLN A 13 -14.29 26.80 8.77
N ASN A 14 -13.06 26.87 9.28
CA ASN A 14 -11.83 27.14 8.54
C ASN A 14 -11.92 28.46 7.72
N ASN A 15 -11.95 28.35 6.39
CA ASN A 15 -12.03 29.53 5.50
C ASN A 15 -13.44 29.90 5.07
N LEU A 16 -14.49 29.22 5.51
CA LEU A 16 -15.88 29.51 5.17
C LEU A 16 -16.32 30.89 5.66
N LYS A 17 -17.03 31.66 4.85
CA LYS A 17 -17.42 33.05 5.09
C LYS A 17 -18.90 33.17 5.43
N ASN A 18 -19.34 32.55 6.53
CA ASN A 18 -20.71 32.62 7.04
C ASN A 18 -21.74 32.18 5.98
N ILE A 19 -21.49 31.06 5.32
CA ILE A 19 -22.31 30.59 4.22
C ILE A 19 -23.55 29.82 4.70
N SER A 20 -24.61 29.90 3.92
CA SER A 20 -25.84 29.13 4.11
C SER A 20 -26.16 28.37 2.83
N VAL A 21 -26.45 27.06 2.97
CA VAL A 21 -26.67 26.16 1.84
C VAL A 21 -27.86 25.25 2.13
N GLU A 22 -28.72 25.04 1.13
CA GLU A 22 -29.84 24.10 1.18
C GLU A 22 -29.62 22.96 0.18
N ILE A 23 -29.41 21.75 0.68
CA ILE A 23 -29.14 20.58 -0.12
C ILE A 23 -30.37 19.66 -0.11
N PRO A 24 -30.92 19.26 -1.28
CA PRO A 24 -32.00 18.29 -1.33
C PRO A 24 -31.59 16.94 -0.78
N ARG A 25 -32.49 16.27 -0.03
CA ARG A 25 -32.23 14.90 0.44
C ARG A 25 -32.55 13.87 -0.65
N ASN A 26 -31.96 12.69 -0.52
CA ASN A 26 -32.09 11.58 -1.47
C ASN A 26 -31.63 11.97 -2.90
N THR A 27 -30.61 12.82 -2.98
CA THR A 27 -30.00 13.27 -4.22
C THR A 27 -28.51 12.97 -4.23
N LEU A 28 -27.94 12.91 -5.44
CA LEU A 28 -26.51 12.99 -5.68
C LEU A 28 -26.13 14.47 -5.80
N THR A 29 -25.51 15.02 -4.77
CA THR A 29 -25.08 16.42 -4.72
C THR A 29 -23.59 16.52 -4.84
N VAL A 30 -23.09 17.36 -5.74
CA VAL A 30 -21.66 17.64 -5.92
C VAL A 30 -21.29 18.99 -5.31
N ILE A 31 -20.26 19.03 -4.48
CA ILE A 31 -19.62 20.25 -4.01
C ILE A 31 -18.33 20.45 -4.81
N THR A 32 -18.25 21.55 -5.55
CA THR A 32 -17.14 21.87 -6.45
C THR A 32 -16.54 23.24 -6.18
N GLY A 33 -15.50 23.64 -6.92
CA GLY A 33 -14.78 24.91 -6.83
C GLY A 33 -13.27 24.72 -6.75
N LEU A 34 -12.49 25.79 -6.76
CA LEU A 34 -11.02 25.77 -6.73
C LEU A 34 -10.44 24.96 -5.55
N SER A 35 -9.22 24.44 -5.70
CA SER A 35 -8.49 23.86 -4.57
C SER A 35 -8.31 24.91 -3.46
N GLY A 36 -8.64 24.53 -2.21
CA GLY A 36 -8.63 25.48 -1.08
C GLY A 36 -9.80 26.46 -1.03
N SER A 37 -10.88 26.27 -1.81
CA SER A 37 -12.09 27.11 -1.75
C SER A 37 -13.02 26.85 -0.56
N GLY A 38 -12.79 25.79 0.23
CA GLY A 38 -13.60 25.44 1.40
C GLY A 38 -14.53 24.23 1.21
N LYS A 39 -14.40 23.48 0.13
CA LYS A 39 -15.24 22.29 -0.17
C LYS A 39 -15.21 21.24 0.95
N SER A 40 -14.01 20.81 1.34
CA SER A 40 -13.82 19.84 2.40
C SER A 40 -14.24 20.41 3.75
N SER A 41 -14.06 21.72 3.99
CA SER A 41 -14.51 22.40 5.19
C SER A 41 -16.05 22.37 5.32
N LEU A 42 -16.79 22.50 4.22
CA LEU A 42 -18.25 22.36 4.23
C LEU A 42 -18.68 20.90 4.35
N ALA A 43 -18.13 20.00 3.52
CA ALA A 43 -18.57 18.62 3.44
C ALA A 43 -18.18 17.80 4.67
N PHE A 44 -16.89 17.84 5.06
CA PHE A 44 -16.31 17.00 6.11
C PHE A 44 -16.26 17.71 7.46
N ASP A 45 -15.62 18.90 7.52
CA ASP A 45 -15.40 19.58 8.80
C ASP A 45 -16.67 20.23 9.37
N THR A 46 -17.73 20.40 8.55
CA THR A 46 -19.02 20.96 9.01
C THR A 46 -20.14 19.92 8.99
N ILE A 47 -20.56 19.43 7.82
CA ILE A 47 -21.75 18.57 7.68
C ILE A 47 -21.50 17.18 8.27
N TYR A 48 -20.42 16.51 7.86
CA TYR A 48 -20.09 15.18 8.36
C TYR A 48 -19.73 15.20 9.84
N ALA A 49 -18.88 16.14 10.28
CA ALA A 49 -18.46 16.27 11.69
C ALA A 49 -19.64 16.44 12.63
N GLU A 50 -20.62 17.29 12.29
CA GLU A 50 -21.84 17.46 13.10
C GLU A 50 -22.72 16.20 13.07
N GLY A 51 -22.82 15.53 11.91
CA GLY A 51 -23.56 14.26 11.80
C GLY A 51 -22.97 13.16 12.67
N GLN A 52 -21.64 13.06 12.68
CA GLN A 52 -20.92 12.10 13.52
C GLN A 52 -21.04 12.45 15.01
N ARG A 53 -20.92 13.73 15.37
CA ARG A 53 -21.09 14.20 16.74
C ARG A 53 -22.46 13.82 17.28
N ARG A 54 -23.55 14.09 16.54
CA ARG A 54 -24.93 13.72 16.93
C ARG A 54 -25.12 12.20 17.04
N TYR A 55 -24.47 11.43 16.17
CA TYR A 55 -24.51 9.97 16.25
C TYR A 55 -23.84 9.46 17.54
N VAL A 56 -22.63 9.95 17.86
CA VAL A 56 -21.92 9.58 19.09
C VAL A 56 -22.69 10.02 20.34
N GLU A 57 -23.35 11.18 20.29
CA GLU A 57 -24.21 11.68 21.37
C GLU A 57 -25.40 10.75 21.66
N SER A 58 -25.89 10.03 20.67
CA SER A 58 -26.95 9.01 20.80
C SER A 58 -26.49 7.68 21.41
N LEU A 59 -25.17 7.46 21.53
CA LEU A 59 -24.58 6.23 22.06
C LEU A 59 -24.54 6.23 23.62
N SER A 60 -23.92 5.18 24.19
CA SER A 60 -23.82 4.96 25.63
C SER A 60 -23.09 6.11 26.38
N ALA A 61 -23.28 6.19 27.71
CA ALA A 61 -22.60 7.16 28.57
C ALA A 61 -21.07 7.10 28.47
N TYR A 62 -20.50 5.93 28.21
CA TYR A 62 -19.07 5.74 27.97
C TYR A 62 -18.61 6.42 26.68
N ALA A 63 -19.35 6.26 25.59
CA ALA A 63 -19.04 6.93 24.33
C ALA A 63 -19.16 8.46 24.43
N ARG A 64 -20.09 8.96 25.26
CA ARG A 64 -20.26 10.40 25.51
C ARG A 64 -19.06 11.06 26.19
N GLN A 65 -18.25 10.34 26.96
CA GLN A 65 -17.01 10.89 27.56
C GLN A 65 -16.00 11.37 26.51
N PHE A 66 -16.10 10.86 25.28
CA PHE A 66 -15.26 11.29 24.16
C PHE A 66 -15.85 12.49 23.40
N LEU A 67 -17.13 12.83 23.58
CA LEU A 67 -17.77 13.98 22.94
C LEU A 67 -17.21 15.32 23.39
N ASP A 68 -16.82 15.44 24.67
CA ASP A 68 -16.23 16.67 25.21
C ASP A 68 -14.86 16.99 24.53
N GLN A 69 -14.27 16.01 23.83
CA GLN A 69 -13.01 16.14 23.10
C GLN A 69 -13.23 16.39 21.60
N MET A 70 -14.46 16.25 21.06
CA MET A 70 -14.80 16.57 19.68
C MET A 70 -15.13 18.05 19.56
N GLU A 71 -14.33 18.79 18.81
CA GLU A 71 -14.61 20.21 18.53
C GLU A 71 -15.95 20.32 17.79
N ARG A 72 -16.80 21.24 18.23
CA ARG A 72 -18.05 21.56 17.52
C ARG A 72 -17.71 22.35 16.27
N PRO A 73 -18.27 21.98 15.10
CA PRO A 73 -18.12 22.82 13.92
C PRO A 73 -18.64 24.24 14.15
N GLU A 74 -17.94 25.23 13.61
CA GLU A 74 -18.36 26.62 13.65
C GLU A 74 -19.54 26.86 12.67
N VAL A 75 -20.74 26.53 13.10
CA VAL A 75 -21.99 26.65 12.34
C VAL A 75 -23.12 27.02 13.27
N ASP A 76 -24.04 27.90 12.81
CA ASP A 76 -25.17 28.31 13.62
C ASP A 76 -26.19 27.17 13.77
N VAL A 77 -26.64 26.59 12.66
CA VAL A 77 -27.66 25.52 12.65
C VAL A 77 -27.43 24.56 11.48
N ILE A 78 -27.61 23.25 11.74
CA ILE A 78 -27.75 22.23 10.71
C ILE A 78 -29.03 21.43 10.98
N GLU A 79 -29.98 21.50 10.04
CA GLU A 79 -31.26 20.78 10.08
C GLU A 79 -31.29 19.66 9.04
N GLY A 80 -32.07 18.61 9.26
CA GLY A 80 -32.27 17.51 8.29
C GLY A 80 -31.11 16.52 8.18
N LEU A 81 -30.14 16.51 9.11
CA LEU A 81 -29.05 15.54 9.13
C LEU A 81 -29.60 14.12 9.33
N SER A 82 -29.06 13.19 8.53
CA SER A 82 -29.14 11.74 8.73
C SER A 82 -27.84 11.22 9.36
N PRO A 83 -27.82 9.97 9.89
CA PRO A 83 -26.57 9.32 10.24
C PRO A 83 -25.60 9.43 9.06
N SER A 84 -24.36 9.89 9.32
CA SER A 84 -23.40 10.21 8.28
C SER A 84 -22.24 9.22 8.24
N ILE A 85 -21.83 8.85 7.02
CA ILE A 85 -20.68 7.99 6.76
C ILE A 85 -19.76 8.72 5.79
N ALA A 86 -18.49 8.88 6.19
CA ALA A 86 -17.47 9.46 5.32
C ALA A 86 -16.66 8.37 4.61
N ILE A 87 -16.38 8.61 3.33
CA ILE A 87 -15.49 7.79 2.50
C ILE A 87 -14.38 8.69 1.98
N GLU A 88 -13.36 8.89 2.84
CA GLU A 88 -12.22 9.76 2.55
C GLU A 88 -11.15 9.02 1.75
N GLN A 89 -10.35 9.78 1.02
CA GLN A 89 -9.19 9.30 0.28
C GLN A 89 -8.02 8.90 1.21
N LYS A 90 -7.90 9.55 2.37
CA LYS A 90 -6.79 9.27 3.30
C LYS A 90 -6.89 7.84 3.84
N THR A 91 -5.91 7.01 3.53
CA THR A 91 -5.81 5.65 4.05
C THR A 91 -5.44 5.69 5.52
N THR A 92 -6.37 5.37 6.39
CA THR A 92 -6.17 5.32 7.84
C THR A 92 -5.37 4.10 8.30
N THR A 93 -5.33 3.03 7.52
CA THR A 93 -4.65 1.78 7.86
C THR A 93 -3.44 1.51 6.96
N ARG A 94 -2.27 1.98 7.39
CA ARG A 94 -0.97 1.61 6.80
C ARG A 94 -0.38 0.36 7.45
N SER A 95 -1.21 -0.47 8.09
CA SER A 95 -0.72 -1.72 8.63
C SER A 95 -0.21 -2.62 7.50
N PRO A 96 1.05 -3.05 7.54
CA PRO A 96 1.60 -3.95 6.52
C PRO A 96 0.92 -5.33 6.52
N ARG A 97 0.10 -5.61 7.53
CA ARG A 97 -0.69 -6.85 7.65
C ARG A 97 -2.03 -6.77 6.96
N SER A 98 -2.58 -5.58 6.72
CA SER A 98 -3.89 -5.42 6.07
C SER A 98 -3.81 -5.73 4.58
N THR A 99 -4.78 -6.50 4.09
CA THR A 99 -4.93 -6.84 2.66
C THR A 99 -6.34 -6.48 2.17
N VAL A 100 -6.56 -6.46 0.85
CA VAL A 100 -7.90 -6.28 0.27
C VAL A 100 -8.88 -7.27 0.90
N GLY A 101 -8.50 -8.56 0.99
CA GLY A 101 -9.37 -9.61 1.57
C GLY A 101 -9.72 -9.39 3.03
N THR A 102 -8.81 -8.78 3.84
CA THR A 102 -9.11 -8.50 5.26
C THR A 102 -9.95 -7.24 5.45
N ILE A 103 -9.77 -6.20 4.61
CA ILE A 103 -10.56 -4.97 4.68
C ILE A 103 -12.02 -5.22 4.25
N THR A 104 -12.21 -6.12 3.28
CA THR A 104 -13.54 -6.50 2.76
C THR A 104 -14.19 -7.62 3.55
N GLU A 105 -13.55 -8.11 4.60
CA GLU A 105 -13.97 -9.28 5.40
C GLU A 105 -14.07 -10.60 4.62
N ILE A 106 -13.78 -10.60 3.32
CA ILE A 106 -13.81 -11.81 2.47
C ILE A 106 -12.88 -12.88 3.05
N TYR A 107 -11.71 -12.48 3.55
CA TYR A 107 -10.73 -13.39 4.12
C TYR A 107 -11.26 -14.12 5.37
N ASP A 108 -12.13 -13.49 6.15
CA ASP A 108 -12.70 -14.07 7.35
C ASP A 108 -13.66 -15.21 7.02
N TYR A 109 -14.49 -15.06 5.98
CA TYR A 109 -15.33 -16.13 5.46
C TYR A 109 -14.49 -17.27 4.86
N LEU A 110 -13.46 -16.95 4.09
CA LEU A 110 -12.55 -17.94 3.50
C LEU A 110 -11.88 -18.80 4.59
N ARG A 111 -11.41 -18.19 5.70
CA ARG A 111 -10.82 -18.93 6.82
C ARG A 111 -11.79 -19.97 7.40
N VAL A 112 -13.07 -19.62 7.54
CA VAL A 112 -14.11 -20.52 8.02
C VAL A 112 -14.33 -21.66 7.03
N VAL A 113 -14.43 -21.37 5.74
CA VAL A 113 -14.64 -22.39 4.69
C VAL A 113 -13.45 -23.36 4.63
N TYR A 114 -12.20 -22.85 4.58
CA TYR A 114 -11.01 -23.70 4.53
C TYR A 114 -10.84 -24.57 5.78
N ALA A 115 -11.21 -24.07 6.95
CA ALA A 115 -11.17 -24.84 8.20
C ALA A 115 -12.23 -25.94 8.24
N SER A 116 -13.42 -25.71 7.65
CA SER A 116 -14.57 -26.60 7.76
C SER A 116 -14.61 -27.68 6.67
N VAL A 117 -14.27 -27.30 5.42
CA VAL A 117 -14.42 -28.21 4.26
C VAL A 117 -13.13 -28.38 3.44
N GLY A 118 -12.05 -27.71 3.81
CA GLY A 118 -10.75 -27.82 3.14
C GLY A 118 -10.12 -29.21 3.34
N VAL A 119 -9.47 -29.71 2.31
CA VAL A 119 -8.78 -31.03 2.33
C VAL A 119 -7.29 -30.78 2.64
N PRO A 120 -6.78 -31.25 3.80
CA PRO A 120 -5.38 -31.12 4.12
C PRO A 120 -4.52 -32.03 3.24
N HIS A 121 -3.37 -31.53 2.81
CA HIS A 121 -2.36 -32.27 2.07
C HIS A 121 -1.05 -32.24 2.86
N CYS A 122 -0.17 -33.17 2.56
CA CYS A 122 1.17 -33.17 3.15
C CYS A 122 2.00 -32.02 2.56
N PRO A 123 2.58 -31.13 3.39
CA PRO A 123 3.39 -30.02 2.88
C PRO A 123 4.67 -30.47 2.18
N ASN A 124 5.13 -31.72 2.41
CA ASN A 124 6.34 -32.27 1.82
C ASN A 124 6.08 -33.07 0.53
N CYS A 125 5.14 -34.04 0.56
CA CYS A 125 4.88 -34.92 -0.60
C CYS A 125 3.61 -34.58 -1.38
N GLY A 126 2.79 -33.63 -0.91
CA GLY A 126 1.58 -33.18 -1.59
C GLY A 126 0.39 -34.16 -1.58
N LYS A 127 0.53 -35.32 -0.95
CA LYS A 127 -0.58 -36.30 -0.85
C LYS A 127 -1.69 -35.81 0.07
N PRO A 128 -2.99 -36.08 -0.23
CA PRO A 128 -4.10 -35.73 0.65
C PRO A 128 -4.02 -36.52 1.95
N ILE A 129 -4.25 -35.81 3.07
CA ILE A 129 -4.27 -36.40 4.41
C ILE A 129 -5.72 -36.51 4.83
N LYS A 130 -6.19 -37.72 5.07
CA LYS A 130 -7.53 -38.02 5.59
C LYS A 130 -7.41 -38.58 7.00
N ARG A 131 -8.25 -38.11 7.91
CA ARG A 131 -8.46 -38.73 9.21
C ARG A 131 -9.31 -40.00 8.98
N GLN A 132 -8.83 -41.13 9.43
CA GLN A 132 -9.54 -42.37 9.30
C GLN A 132 -9.88 -42.91 10.69
N SER A 133 -11.16 -43.11 10.96
CA SER A 133 -11.55 -43.78 12.20
C SER A 133 -11.17 -45.25 12.17
N SER A 134 -11.04 -45.89 13.34
CA SER A 134 -10.83 -47.34 13.45
C SER A 134 -11.86 -48.15 12.66
N GLU A 135 -13.14 -47.74 12.71
CA GLU A 135 -14.22 -48.35 11.95
C GLU A 135 -14.02 -48.20 10.42
N ALA A 136 -13.60 -47.01 9.94
CA ALA A 136 -13.34 -46.78 8.52
C ALA A 136 -12.17 -47.65 8.02
N ILE A 137 -11.12 -47.82 8.85
CA ILE A 137 -9.99 -48.69 8.54
C ILE A 137 -10.46 -50.18 8.46
N VAL A 138 -11.28 -50.62 9.43
CA VAL A 138 -11.86 -51.94 9.43
C VAL A 138 -12.74 -52.20 8.20
N GLN A 139 -13.56 -51.22 7.83
CA GLN A 139 -14.41 -51.29 6.61
C GLN A 139 -13.57 -51.36 5.33
N ALA A 140 -12.48 -50.61 5.24
CA ALA A 140 -11.56 -50.63 4.09
C ALA A 140 -10.88 -52.01 3.94
N ILE A 141 -10.60 -52.70 5.07
CA ILE A 141 -10.06 -54.07 5.07
C ILE A 141 -11.12 -55.07 4.66
N LEU A 142 -12.32 -54.98 5.24
CA LEU A 142 -13.40 -55.98 4.98
C LEU A 142 -14.17 -55.73 3.67
N GLY A 143 -14.19 -54.47 3.19
CA GLY A 143 -14.90 -54.04 1.97
C GLY A 143 -14.24 -54.40 0.65
N GLY A 144 -13.06 -55.04 0.67
CA GLY A 144 -12.34 -55.46 -0.53
C GLY A 144 -11.45 -54.37 -1.17
N GLU A 145 -11.35 -53.20 -0.57
CA GLU A 145 -10.45 -52.13 -1.06
C GLU A 145 -8.96 -52.49 -0.86
N LEU A 146 -8.63 -53.19 0.22
CA LEU A 146 -7.26 -53.55 0.62
C LEU A 146 -6.99 -55.04 0.55
N SER A 147 -7.97 -55.87 0.90
CA SER A 147 -7.79 -57.30 1.00
C SER A 147 -9.02 -58.02 0.49
N LYS A 148 -8.86 -59.21 -0.08
CA LYS A 148 -9.94 -60.08 -0.53
C LYS A 148 -10.34 -61.07 0.60
N PRO A 149 -11.53 -61.65 0.54
CA PRO A 149 -11.87 -62.78 1.42
C PRO A 149 -10.79 -63.86 1.33
N GLU A 150 -10.41 -64.41 2.51
CA GLU A 150 -9.35 -65.39 2.71
C GLU A 150 -7.93 -64.91 2.63
N ASP A 151 -7.67 -63.59 2.38
CA ASP A 151 -6.35 -63.03 2.49
C ASP A 151 -5.84 -63.04 3.95
N ARG A 152 -4.54 -63.23 4.11
CA ARG A 152 -3.85 -63.10 5.41
C ARG A 152 -3.38 -61.68 5.57
N VAL A 153 -3.85 -60.97 6.58
CA VAL A 153 -3.45 -59.58 6.89
C VAL A 153 -2.66 -59.53 8.20
N MET A 154 -1.66 -58.69 8.23
CA MET A 154 -0.91 -58.30 9.44
C MET A 154 -1.28 -56.92 9.84
N ILE A 155 -1.65 -56.73 11.10
CA ILE A 155 -1.86 -55.44 11.71
C ILE A 155 -0.58 -55.04 12.42
N LEU A 156 0.05 -53.95 11.95
CA LEU A 156 1.37 -53.51 12.40
C LEU A 156 1.28 -52.10 13.06
N ALA A 157 1.99 -51.93 14.18
CA ALA A 157 2.13 -50.63 14.82
C ALA A 157 3.51 -50.02 14.53
N PRO A 158 3.65 -49.00 13.67
CA PRO A 158 4.92 -48.42 13.33
C PRO A 158 5.43 -47.48 14.45
N ILE A 159 6.29 -47.96 15.34
CA ILE A 159 6.82 -47.21 16.48
C ILE A 159 8.06 -46.37 16.15
N VAL A 160 8.88 -46.83 15.20
CA VAL A 160 10.07 -46.11 14.70
C VAL A 160 10.02 -46.07 13.17
N ARG A 161 10.21 -44.89 12.59
CA ARG A 161 10.15 -44.72 11.12
C ARG A 161 11.36 -43.91 10.64
N GLY A 162 12.29 -44.60 10.00
CA GLY A 162 13.46 -44.02 9.37
C GLY A 162 14.38 -43.19 10.30
N ARG A 163 14.49 -43.57 11.58
CA ARG A 163 15.32 -42.85 12.57
C ARG A 163 16.56 -43.64 12.95
N LYS A 164 17.64 -42.95 13.24
CA LYS A 164 18.89 -43.55 13.75
C LYS A 164 18.72 -43.90 15.22
N GLY A 165 19.25 -45.08 15.62
CA GLY A 165 19.24 -45.49 17.03
C GLY A 165 19.41 -46.98 17.15
N ALA A 166 19.81 -47.52 18.34
CA ALA A 166 19.91 -48.94 18.63
C ALA A 166 18.61 -49.57 19.15
N TYR A 167 17.70 -48.74 19.67
CA TYR A 167 16.33 -49.10 20.12
C TYR A 167 16.21 -50.34 21.03
N ARG A 168 17.29 -50.74 21.74
CA ARG A 168 17.33 -51.95 22.57
C ARG A 168 16.32 -51.88 23.72
N LYS A 169 16.25 -50.72 24.42
CA LYS A 169 15.32 -50.55 25.55
C LYS A 169 13.84 -50.60 25.10
N GLU A 170 13.56 -49.99 23.93
CA GLU A 170 12.21 -50.00 23.35
C GLU A 170 11.79 -51.42 22.98
N LEU A 171 12.69 -52.20 22.39
CA LEU A 171 12.40 -53.62 22.02
C LEU A 171 12.26 -54.50 23.28
N GLU A 172 13.07 -54.35 24.30
CA GLU A 172 12.95 -55.04 25.60
C GLU A 172 11.59 -54.72 26.27
N LYS A 173 11.18 -53.45 26.25
CA LYS A 173 9.88 -53.03 26.81
C LYS A 173 8.72 -53.70 26.07
N LEU A 174 8.76 -53.74 24.75
CA LEU A 174 7.73 -54.41 23.95
C LEU A 174 7.60 -55.90 24.21
N ALA A 175 8.73 -56.55 24.46
CA ALA A 175 8.73 -57.95 24.87
C ALA A 175 8.06 -58.16 26.26
N GLN A 176 8.35 -57.23 27.23
CA GLN A 176 7.72 -57.19 28.54
C GLN A 176 6.19 -56.92 28.47
N ASP A 177 5.77 -56.07 27.52
CA ASP A 177 4.38 -55.74 27.26
C ASP A 177 3.60 -56.91 26.56
N GLY A 178 4.32 -58.03 26.29
CA GLY A 178 3.72 -59.27 25.80
C GLY A 178 3.63 -59.40 24.29
N TYR A 179 4.29 -58.52 23.51
CA TYR A 179 4.33 -58.67 22.04
C TYR A 179 5.36 -59.74 21.66
N LEU A 180 5.03 -60.55 20.66
CA LEU A 180 5.87 -61.71 20.28
C LEU A 180 6.78 -61.43 19.09
N ARG A 181 6.41 -60.51 18.21
CA ARG A 181 7.12 -60.28 16.95
C ARG A 181 7.19 -58.80 16.58
N VAL A 182 8.29 -58.47 15.92
CA VAL A 182 8.55 -57.13 15.37
C VAL A 182 9.01 -57.28 13.94
N ARG A 183 8.65 -56.30 13.09
CA ARG A 183 9.20 -56.13 11.76
C ARG A 183 10.22 -55.02 11.78
N ILE A 184 11.47 -55.33 11.43
CA ILE A 184 12.55 -54.36 11.39
C ILE A 184 13.07 -54.25 9.98
N ASN A 185 13.02 -53.05 9.39
CA ASN A 185 13.46 -52.75 8.02
C ASN A 185 12.81 -53.71 6.96
N GLY A 186 11.57 -54.12 7.20
CA GLY A 186 10.79 -55.03 6.34
C GLY A 186 10.89 -56.51 6.71
N GLU A 187 11.82 -56.93 7.53
CA GLU A 187 12.02 -58.32 7.94
C GLU A 187 11.42 -58.60 9.32
N LEU A 188 10.82 -59.83 9.51
CA LEU A 188 10.16 -60.24 10.74
C LEU A 188 11.12 -60.95 11.68
N PHE A 189 11.22 -60.46 12.90
CA PHE A 189 12.03 -61.02 13.97
C PHE A 189 11.18 -61.33 15.21
N PRO A 190 11.53 -62.38 15.95
CA PRO A 190 10.96 -62.61 17.26
C PRO A 190 11.50 -61.59 18.27
N LEU A 191 10.69 -61.14 19.25
CA LEU A 191 11.08 -60.12 20.23
C LEU A 191 11.88 -60.70 21.41
N ASP A 192 11.88 -62.01 21.55
CA ASP A 192 12.74 -62.71 22.52
C ASP A 192 14.23 -62.72 22.10
N ALA A 193 14.52 -62.60 20.81
CA ALA A 193 15.89 -62.52 20.27
C ALA A 193 15.95 -61.49 19.11
N PRO A 194 15.80 -60.18 19.41
CA PRO A 194 15.85 -59.16 18.37
C PRO A 194 17.31 -58.95 17.88
N PRO A 195 17.50 -58.62 16.57
CA PRO A 195 18.85 -58.35 16.06
C PRO A 195 19.44 -57.07 16.67
N GLU A 196 20.76 -57.03 16.79
CA GLU A 196 21.46 -55.79 17.17
C GLU A 196 21.38 -54.75 16.03
N LEU A 197 20.89 -53.55 16.36
CA LEU A 197 20.72 -52.49 15.46
C LEU A 197 21.89 -51.49 15.49
N ASP A 198 22.40 -51.15 14.31
CA ASP A 198 23.46 -50.14 14.16
C ASP A 198 22.93 -48.75 14.45
N LYS A 199 23.41 -48.11 15.54
CA LYS A 199 22.99 -46.74 15.94
C LYS A 199 23.24 -45.66 14.86
N ARG A 200 24.05 -45.91 13.83
CA ARG A 200 24.37 -44.96 12.78
C ARG A 200 23.46 -45.06 11.57
N LYS A 201 22.70 -46.19 11.44
CA LYS A 201 21.76 -46.42 10.35
C LYS A 201 20.32 -45.98 10.71
N ASN A 202 19.54 -45.64 9.71
CA ASN A 202 18.10 -45.42 9.87
C ASN A 202 17.39 -46.73 9.96
N HIS A 203 16.51 -46.91 10.94
CA HIS A 203 15.68 -48.11 11.13
C HIS A 203 14.22 -47.75 11.10
N THR A 204 13.43 -48.68 10.56
CA THR A 204 11.96 -48.71 10.67
C THR A 204 11.57 -49.92 11.48
N ILE A 205 10.83 -49.70 12.59
CA ILE A 205 10.45 -50.75 13.54
C ILE A 205 8.93 -50.73 13.71
N GLU A 206 8.30 -51.87 13.42
CA GLU A 206 6.84 -52.04 13.49
C GLU A 206 6.52 -53.25 14.32
N VAL A 207 5.68 -53.10 15.30
CA VAL A 207 5.21 -54.20 16.15
C VAL A 207 4.08 -54.95 15.46
N VAL A 208 4.18 -56.26 15.38
CA VAL A 208 3.12 -57.10 14.87
C VAL A 208 2.07 -57.26 15.96
N VAL A 209 0.95 -56.55 15.85
CA VAL A 209 -0.15 -56.59 16.84
C VAL A 209 -1.01 -57.82 16.65
N ASP A 210 -1.36 -58.14 15.41
CA ASP A 210 -2.14 -59.32 15.11
C ASP A 210 -1.90 -59.81 13.68
N ARG A 211 -2.21 -61.10 13.44
CA ARG A 211 -2.15 -61.77 12.12
C ARG A 211 -3.47 -62.46 11.91
N LEU A 212 -4.28 -62.00 10.98
CA LEU A 212 -5.66 -62.40 10.80
C LEU A 212 -5.93 -62.95 9.40
N LEU A 213 -6.86 -63.90 9.29
CA LEU A 213 -7.41 -64.31 8.02
C LEU A 213 -8.72 -63.55 7.82
N VAL A 214 -8.88 -62.86 6.70
CA VAL A 214 -10.09 -62.08 6.40
C VAL A 214 -11.25 -63.01 6.08
N LYS A 215 -12.20 -63.15 7.03
CA LYS A 215 -13.41 -64.00 6.92
C LYS A 215 -14.60 -63.35 7.61
N GLN A 216 -15.81 -63.84 7.33
CA GLN A 216 -17.02 -63.38 8.02
C GLN A 216 -16.91 -63.54 9.53
N GLY A 217 -17.35 -62.48 10.30
CA GLY A 217 -17.35 -62.48 11.76
C GLY A 217 -16.08 -61.98 12.43
N ILE A 218 -15.03 -61.55 11.68
CA ILE A 218 -13.75 -61.13 12.25
C ILE A 218 -13.75 -59.64 12.67
N ALA A 219 -14.79 -58.88 12.34
CA ALA A 219 -14.84 -57.42 12.49
C ALA A 219 -14.46 -56.93 13.91
N SER A 220 -15.01 -57.53 14.96
CA SER A 220 -14.73 -57.12 16.35
C SER A 220 -13.29 -57.36 16.76
N ARG A 221 -12.68 -58.49 16.35
CA ARG A 221 -11.25 -58.74 16.63
C ARG A 221 -10.35 -57.84 15.84
N LEU A 222 -10.69 -57.54 14.58
CA LEU A 222 -9.95 -56.60 13.71
C LEU A 222 -9.99 -55.19 14.28
N GLU A 223 -11.15 -54.75 14.79
CA GLU A 223 -11.31 -53.44 15.44
C GLU A 223 -10.46 -53.35 16.72
N GLN A 224 -10.42 -54.36 17.54
CA GLN A 224 -9.56 -54.41 18.72
C GLN A 224 -8.07 -54.36 18.35
N SER A 225 -7.66 -55.10 17.33
CA SER A 225 -6.27 -55.14 16.88
C SER A 225 -5.82 -53.79 16.26
N VAL A 226 -6.70 -53.19 15.43
CA VAL A 226 -6.47 -51.84 14.88
C VAL A 226 -6.41 -50.78 16.00
N GLY A 227 -7.35 -50.82 16.95
CA GLY A 227 -7.38 -49.95 18.11
C GLY A 227 -6.11 -50.08 18.97
N THR A 228 -5.61 -51.28 19.17
CA THR A 228 -4.33 -51.52 19.88
C THR A 228 -3.14 -50.97 19.12
N ALA A 229 -3.07 -51.20 17.81
CA ALA A 229 -2.02 -50.65 16.95
C ALA A 229 -1.98 -49.13 16.95
N LEU A 230 -3.16 -48.47 16.84
CA LEU A 230 -3.31 -47.01 16.90
C LEU A 230 -2.82 -46.42 18.23
N LYS A 231 -3.16 -47.09 19.35
CA LYS A 231 -2.68 -46.67 20.67
C LYS A 231 -1.15 -46.78 20.80
N LEU A 232 -0.60 -47.94 20.37
CA LEU A 232 0.84 -48.24 20.49
C LEU A 232 1.70 -47.29 19.61
N ALA A 233 1.25 -47.04 18.38
CA ALA A 233 1.97 -46.18 17.42
C ALA A 233 1.43 -44.74 17.37
N SER A 234 0.83 -44.24 18.47
CA SER A 234 0.39 -42.87 18.61
C SER A 234 -0.54 -42.36 17.48
N GLY A 235 -1.45 -43.24 17.03
CA GLY A 235 -2.50 -42.98 16.03
C GLY A 235 -2.15 -43.44 14.61
N LEU A 236 -1.13 -44.30 14.45
CA LEU A 236 -0.77 -44.90 13.17
C LEU A 236 -0.99 -46.42 13.21
N VAL A 237 -1.41 -46.99 12.10
CA VAL A 237 -1.48 -48.42 11.88
C VAL A 237 -1.12 -48.77 10.44
N THR A 238 -0.27 -49.77 10.25
CA THR A 238 0.05 -50.33 8.94
C THR A 238 -0.67 -51.66 8.78
N VAL A 239 -1.40 -51.84 7.69
CA VAL A 239 -2.07 -53.06 7.29
C VAL A 239 -1.31 -53.65 6.13
N ALA A 240 -0.71 -54.79 6.31
CA ALA A 240 0.06 -55.51 5.28
C ALA A 240 -0.67 -56.82 4.89
N VAL A 241 -1.00 -56.94 3.62
CA VAL A 241 -1.52 -58.23 3.06
C VAL A 241 -0.32 -59.10 2.75
N VAL A 242 -0.32 -60.28 3.27
CA VAL A 242 0.81 -61.21 3.06
C VAL A 242 0.89 -61.59 1.60
N GLY A 243 1.96 -61.22 0.93
CA GLY A 243 2.15 -61.37 -0.52
C GLY A 243 1.41 -60.38 -1.41
N GLY A 244 0.81 -59.32 -0.81
CA GLY A 244 0.06 -58.28 -1.49
C GLY A 244 0.55 -56.86 -1.13
N GLN A 245 -0.36 -55.87 -1.25
CA GLN A 245 -0.07 -54.47 -0.96
C GLN A 245 -0.06 -54.16 0.56
N GLU A 246 0.60 -53.10 0.89
CA GLU A 246 0.67 -52.60 2.24
C GLU A 246 0.13 -51.15 2.25
N SER A 247 -0.66 -50.82 3.28
CA SER A 247 -1.24 -49.48 3.44
C SER A 247 -1.12 -48.99 4.87
N THR A 248 -0.66 -47.78 5.07
CA THR A 248 -0.56 -47.15 6.38
C THR A 248 -1.70 -46.14 6.55
N PHE A 249 -2.41 -46.24 7.68
CA PHE A 249 -3.55 -45.39 8.05
C PHE A 249 -3.20 -44.55 9.27
N SER A 250 -3.89 -43.41 9.41
CA SER A 250 -3.70 -42.52 10.56
C SER A 250 -5.04 -42.09 11.11
N GLU A 251 -5.22 -42.26 12.43
CA GLU A 251 -6.34 -41.70 13.18
C GLU A 251 -6.15 -40.18 13.39
N LYS A 252 -4.93 -39.69 13.38
CA LYS A 252 -4.56 -38.27 13.43
C LYS A 252 -4.37 -37.76 12.01
N LEU A 253 -4.51 -36.41 11.83
CA LEU A 253 -4.15 -35.74 10.57
C LEU A 253 -2.62 -35.80 10.37
N ALA A 254 -2.11 -36.94 9.94
CA ALA A 254 -0.69 -37.15 9.69
C ALA A 254 -0.47 -37.83 8.33
N CYS A 255 0.60 -37.41 7.64
CA CYS A 255 0.99 -38.04 6.38
C CYS A 255 1.54 -39.46 6.66
N PRO A 256 0.98 -40.51 6.07
CA PRO A 256 1.48 -41.84 6.28
C PRO A 256 2.90 -42.08 5.79
N ASP A 257 3.35 -41.36 4.73
CA ASP A 257 4.67 -41.54 4.14
C ASP A 257 5.74 -40.69 4.82
N CYS A 258 5.45 -39.42 5.08
CA CYS A 258 6.42 -38.45 5.61
C CYS A 258 6.43 -38.37 7.15
N GLY A 259 5.39 -38.90 7.83
CA GLY A 259 5.24 -38.77 9.29
C GLY A 259 4.93 -37.37 9.80
N ILE A 260 4.67 -36.41 8.90
CA ILE A 260 4.32 -35.03 9.26
C ILE A 260 2.89 -34.97 9.75
N SER A 261 2.67 -34.51 10.98
CA SER A 261 1.36 -34.27 11.55
C SER A 261 0.89 -32.87 11.19
N VAL A 262 -0.32 -32.76 10.69
CA VAL A 262 -1.01 -31.48 10.48
C VAL A 262 -1.82 -31.19 11.74
N PRO A 263 -1.69 -30.00 12.35
CA PRO A 263 -2.47 -29.65 13.53
C PRO A 263 -3.97 -29.59 13.19
N LEU A 264 -4.82 -29.61 14.23
CA LEU A 264 -6.25 -29.41 14.05
C LEU A 264 -6.52 -28.10 13.30
N LEU A 265 -7.25 -28.21 12.19
CA LEU A 265 -7.57 -27.07 11.35
C LEU A 265 -8.71 -26.26 11.98
N GLU A 266 -8.39 -25.07 12.43
CA GLU A 266 -9.33 -24.09 12.96
C GLU A 266 -9.22 -22.80 12.14
N PRO A 267 -10.21 -21.92 12.12
CA PRO A 267 -10.14 -20.65 11.38
C PRO A 267 -8.90 -19.81 11.74
N ARG A 268 -8.38 -19.90 12.99
CA ARG A 268 -7.15 -19.24 13.40
C ARG A 268 -5.89 -19.79 12.73
N SER A 269 -5.91 -21.07 12.29
CA SER A 269 -4.79 -21.68 11.57
C SER A 269 -4.58 -21.08 10.18
N PHE A 270 -5.58 -20.41 9.63
CA PHE A 270 -5.53 -19.69 8.37
C PHE A 270 -5.37 -18.18 8.54
N SER A 271 -5.15 -17.68 9.76
CA SER A 271 -4.91 -16.27 10.01
C SER A 271 -3.42 -15.94 10.07
N PHE A 272 -2.95 -15.09 9.18
CA PHE A 272 -1.58 -14.58 9.23
C PHE A 272 -1.36 -13.55 10.35
N ASN A 273 -2.43 -13.11 11.04
CA ASN A 273 -2.36 -12.27 12.26
C ASN A 273 -2.32 -13.11 13.54
N SER A 274 -2.47 -14.43 13.44
CA SER A 274 -2.42 -15.36 14.57
C SER A 274 -1.12 -16.14 14.58
N PRO A 275 -0.45 -16.33 15.72
CA PRO A 275 0.75 -17.16 15.83
C PRO A 275 0.55 -18.61 15.37
N TYR A 276 -0.70 -19.09 15.37
CA TYR A 276 -1.06 -20.44 14.93
C TYR A 276 -1.01 -20.61 13.42
N GLY A 277 -1.29 -19.56 12.64
CA GLY A 277 -1.30 -19.60 11.18
C GLY A 277 -0.16 -18.83 10.51
N ALA A 278 0.40 -17.84 11.17
CA ALA A 278 1.45 -16.98 10.63
C ALA A 278 2.74 -17.73 10.33
N CYS A 279 3.39 -17.40 9.22
CA CYS A 279 4.74 -17.85 8.93
C CYS A 279 5.71 -17.40 10.04
N PRO A 280 6.46 -18.31 10.70
CA PRO A 280 7.31 -17.97 11.83
C PRO A 280 8.50 -17.08 11.44
N ALA A 281 8.97 -17.12 10.18
CA ALA A 281 10.12 -16.35 9.73
C ALA A 281 9.81 -14.87 9.49
N CYS A 282 8.58 -14.51 9.10
CA CYS A 282 8.17 -13.14 8.85
C CYS A 282 7.00 -12.69 9.73
N ASN A 283 6.59 -13.49 10.71
CA ASN A 283 5.46 -13.21 11.60
C ASN A 283 4.17 -12.81 10.85
N GLY A 284 3.91 -13.44 9.69
CA GLY A 284 2.74 -13.19 8.87
C GLY A 284 2.80 -11.96 7.97
N LEU A 285 3.94 -11.27 7.90
CA LEU A 285 4.12 -10.08 7.03
C LEU A 285 4.28 -10.45 5.55
N GLY A 286 4.83 -11.63 5.25
CA GLY A 286 5.17 -12.04 3.88
C GLY A 286 6.50 -11.47 3.37
N SER A 287 7.04 -10.47 4.06
CA SER A 287 8.28 -9.77 3.72
C SER A 287 9.11 -9.49 4.97
N LYS A 288 10.40 -9.22 4.77
CA LYS A 288 11.28 -8.57 5.74
C LYS A 288 11.50 -7.13 5.34
N TYR A 289 11.81 -6.28 6.30
CA TYR A 289 12.11 -4.87 6.08
C TYR A 289 13.56 -4.62 6.45
N ASP A 290 14.36 -4.21 5.46
CA ASP A 290 15.77 -3.91 5.60
C ASP A 290 16.03 -2.45 5.20
N PHE A 291 17.04 -1.79 5.81
CA PHE A 291 17.41 -0.41 5.43
C PHE A 291 17.91 -0.36 3.99
N ASP A 292 17.33 0.54 3.20
CA ASP A 292 17.66 0.73 1.78
C ASP A 292 18.68 1.86 1.59
N PRO A 293 19.85 1.61 0.98
CA PRO A 293 20.82 2.66 0.66
C PRO A 293 20.24 3.86 -0.07
N ALA A 294 19.32 3.63 -1.02
CA ALA A 294 18.69 4.72 -1.78
C ALA A 294 17.78 5.61 -0.94
N LYS A 295 17.25 5.08 0.17
CA LYS A 295 16.43 5.83 1.12
C LYS A 295 17.25 6.41 2.26
N VAL A 296 18.31 5.72 2.67
CA VAL A 296 19.22 6.14 3.76
C VAL A 296 20.10 7.31 3.33
N VAL A 297 20.67 7.24 2.12
CA VAL A 297 21.36 8.38 1.49
C VAL A 297 20.34 9.15 0.68
N THR A 298 19.77 10.19 1.27
CA THR A 298 18.65 10.95 0.71
C THR A 298 19.05 11.92 -0.40
N ASP A 299 20.30 12.36 -0.42
CA ASP A 299 20.88 13.13 -1.52
C ASP A 299 22.33 12.72 -1.80
N TRP A 300 22.51 12.03 -2.92
CA TRP A 300 23.83 11.52 -3.32
C TRP A 300 24.79 12.58 -3.82
N THR A 301 24.26 13.76 -4.19
CA THR A 301 25.06 14.89 -4.71
C THR A 301 25.70 15.74 -3.62
N HIS A 302 25.40 15.41 -2.33
CA HIS A 302 25.93 16.10 -1.16
C HIS A 302 26.82 15.19 -0.30
N PRO A 303 27.73 15.78 0.51
CA PRO A 303 28.44 15.06 1.55
C PRO A 303 27.44 14.46 2.56
N LEU A 304 27.80 13.30 3.13
CA LEU A 304 26.87 12.55 4.01
C LEU A 304 26.31 13.39 5.18
N PHE A 305 27.16 14.18 5.85
CA PHE A 305 26.74 14.98 7.01
C PHE A 305 26.34 16.44 6.65
N ASP A 306 26.45 16.79 5.39
CA ASP A 306 26.00 18.08 4.85
C ASP A 306 24.84 17.87 3.85
N GLY A 307 23.75 17.26 4.33
CA GLY A 307 22.51 17.03 3.57
C GLY A 307 22.41 15.70 2.83
N GLY A 308 23.47 14.90 2.73
CA GLY A 308 23.46 13.62 2.02
C GLY A 308 22.77 12.49 2.77
N LEU A 309 22.88 12.46 4.11
CA LEU A 309 22.33 11.37 4.93
C LEU A 309 20.98 11.75 5.55
N GLY A 310 20.01 10.88 5.47
CA GLY A 310 18.70 11.04 6.13
C GLY A 310 18.76 10.61 7.61
N PRO A 311 18.60 9.32 7.92
CA PRO A 311 18.65 8.83 9.29
C PRO A 311 20.10 8.78 9.79
N GLY A 312 20.32 9.23 11.01
CA GLY A 312 21.66 9.24 11.64
C GLY A 312 22.52 10.46 11.31
N SER A 313 22.10 11.41 10.46
CA SER A 313 22.83 12.64 10.16
C SER A 313 23.16 13.49 11.40
N ALA A 314 22.29 13.50 12.40
CA ALA A 314 22.49 14.19 13.67
C ALA A 314 23.24 13.34 14.74
N SER A 315 23.66 12.11 14.41
CA SER A 315 24.31 11.21 15.35
C SER A 315 25.80 11.51 15.46
N ALA A 316 26.23 12.09 16.59
CA ALA A 316 27.64 12.36 16.86
C ALA A 316 28.47 11.04 16.91
N ILE A 317 27.85 9.95 17.36
CA ILE A 317 28.50 8.63 17.41
C ILE A 317 28.77 8.12 16.00
N LEU A 318 27.78 8.19 15.11
CA LEU A 318 27.94 7.74 13.72
C LEU A 318 28.98 8.59 13.00
N LYS A 319 28.93 9.93 13.17
CA LYS A 319 29.87 10.86 12.56
C LYS A 319 31.32 10.53 13.00
N ARG A 320 31.57 10.41 14.30
CA ARG A 320 32.89 10.07 14.81
C ARG A 320 33.38 8.69 14.33
N THR A 321 32.47 7.71 14.24
CA THR A 321 32.81 6.37 13.76
C THR A 321 33.21 6.39 12.28
N LEU A 322 32.52 7.22 11.47
CA LEU A 322 32.85 7.40 10.05
C LEU A 322 34.12 8.21 9.85
N GLU A 323 34.41 9.20 10.70
CA GLU A 323 35.70 9.94 10.70
C GLU A 323 36.88 9.01 10.94
N LEU A 324 36.75 8.07 11.90
CA LEU A 324 37.75 7.05 12.14
C LEU A 324 37.92 6.08 10.96
N ALA A 325 36.81 5.67 10.33
CA ALA A 325 36.85 4.84 9.14
C ALA A 325 37.49 5.59 7.95
N ALA A 326 37.16 6.86 7.78
CA ALA A 326 37.74 7.73 6.76
C ALA A 326 39.25 7.85 6.89
N TYR A 327 39.73 8.06 8.12
CA TYR A 327 41.18 8.08 8.42
C TYR A 327 41.85 6.73 8.14
N ALA A 328 41.23 5.62 8.58
CA ALA A 328 41.80 4.27 8.42
C ALA A 328 41.84 3.80 6.95
N HIS A 329 40.90 4.23 6.12
CA HIS A 329 40.76 3.77 4.73
C HIS A 329 41.07 4.83 3.68
N GLY A 330 41.45 6.06 4.08
CA GLY A 330 41.96 7.09 3.19
C GLY A 330 40.89 7.72 2.28
N PHE A 331 39.70 8.04 2.81
CA PHE A 331 38.68 8.77 2.08
C PHE A 331 38.24 10.03 2.86
N ASP A 332 37.64 10.97 2.13
CA ASP A 332 37.20 12.25 2.69
C ASP A 332 35.67 12.27 2.78
N LEU A 333 35.12 12.62 3.96
CA LEU A 333 33.67 12.71 4.23
C LEU A 333 33.01 13.97 3.67
N ASP A 334 33.78 15.00 3.35
CA ASP A 334 33.27 16.23 2.75
C ASP A 334 33.10 16.10 1.22
N THR A 335 33.56 14.99 0.65
CA THR A 335 33.30 14.65 -0.75
C THR A 335 31.84 14.20 -0.94
N PRO A 336 31.11 14.71 -1.96
CA PRO A 336 29.78 14.24 -2.34
C PRO A 336 29.76 12.72 -2.49
N PHE A 337 28.74 12.07 -1.93
CA PHE A 337 28.69 10.60 -1.83
C PHE A 337 28.78 9.91 -3.19
N GLU A 338 28.17 10.46 -4.24
CA GLU A 338 28.24 9.94 -5.62
C GLU A 338 29.64 9.94 -6.21
N LYS A 339 30.50 10.89 -5.80
CA LYS A 339 31.88 11.04 -6.29
C LYS A 339 32.86 10.10 -5.61
N LEU A 340 32.48 9.49 -4.50
CA LEU A 340 33.32 8.51 -3.83
C LEU A 340 33.44 7.23 -4.66
N PRO A 341 34.61 6.58 -4.70
CA PRO A 341 34.77 5.30 -5.39
C PRO A 341 33.75 4.25 -4.89
N ALA A 342 33.24 3.40 -5.77
CA ALA A 342 32.24 2.38 -5.42
C ALA A 342 32.65 1.47 -4.24
N LYS A 343 33.96 1.19 -4.10
CA LYS A 343 34.51 0.44 -2.98
C LYS A 343 34.37 1.17 -1.65
N THR A 344 34.58 2.49 -1.66
CA THR A 344 34.41 3.36 -0.50
C THR A 344 32.94 3.50 -0.12
N GLN A 345 32.07 3.70 -1.11
CA GLN A 345 30.63 3.73 -0.86
C GLN A 345 30.11 2.44 -0.20
N ASN A 346 30.58 1.27 -0.68
CA ASN A 346 30.23 -0.03 -0.10
C ASN A 346 30.79 -0.18 1.32
N LEU A 347 32.00 0.28 1.58
CA LEU A 347 32.58 0.31 2.93
C LEU A 347 31.73 1.14 3.88
N ILE A 348 31.30 2.32 3.46
CA ILE A 348 30.48 3.23 4.26
C ILE A 348 29.11 2.62 4.56
N LEU A 349 28.45 2.02 3.56
CA LEU A 349 27.12 1.45 3.71
C LEU A 349 27.12 0.15 4.49
N TYR A 350 28.01 -0.79 4.17
CA TYR A 350 27.96 -2.19 4.65
C TYR A 350 29.08 -2.56 5.64
N GLY A 351 30.06 -1.70 5.83
CA GLY A 351 31.19 -1.95 6.73
C GLY A 351 32.35 -2.74 6.10
N TYR A 352 33.30 -3.16 6.95
CA TYR A 352 34.45 -3.92 6.52
C TYR A 352 34.59 -5.24 7.32
N PRO A 353 34.70 -6.41 6.68
CA PRO A 353 34.44 -6.65 5.26
C PRO A 353 32.98 -6.33 4.90
N PRO A 354 32.68 -5.88 3.69
CA PRO A 354 31.33 -5.45 3.30
C PRO A 354 30.40 -6.67 3.17
N ILE A 355 29.85 -7.12 4.29
CA ILE A 355 28.91 -8.25 4.35
C ILE A 355 27.58 -7.76 3.80
N GLY A 356 27.06 -8.44 2.76
CA GLY A 356 25.78 -8.13 2.12
C GLY A 356 25.85 -7.11 0.98
N ALA A 357 27.04 -6.58 0.62
CA ALA A 357 27.18 -5.72 -0.55
C ALA A 357 27.02 -6.50 -1.86
N PRO A 358 26.36 -5.93 -2.92
CA PRO A 358 26.27 -6.56 -4.22
C PRO A 358 27.67 -6.91 -4.79
N GLY A 359 27.89 -8.18 -5.14
CA GLY A 359 29.16 -8.67 -5.69
C GLY A 359 30.16 -9.23 -4.69
N TYR A 360 29.82 -9.29 -3.39
CA TYR A 360 30.63 -9.97 -2.37
C TYR A 360 29.94 -11.24 -1.87
N SER A 361 30.67 -12.37 -1.95
CA SER A 361 30.20 -13.66 -1.42
C SER A 361 30.20 -13.67 0.11
N SER A 362 29.24 -14.39 0.70
CA SER A 362 29.15 -14.60 2.16
C SER A 362 30.31 -15.42 2.76
N ASN A 363 31.14 -16.00 1.92
CA ASN A 363 32.34 -16.76 2.32
C ASN A 363 33.58 -15.87 2.19
N GLY A 364 33.88 -15.18 3.24
CA GLY A 364 35.08 -14.52 3.73
C GLY A 364 36.39 -14.54 2.95
N ASP A 365 36.40 -14.16 1.66
CA ASP A 365 37.64 -13.81 0.96
C ASP A 365 38.05 -12.38 1.30
N ALA A 366 38.67 -12.22 2.46
CA ALA A 366 39.33 -10.97 2.83
C ALA A 366 40.61 -10.81 2.00
N PRO A 367 40.82 -9.71 1.24
CA PRO A 367 42.11 -9.46 0.62
C PRO A 367 43.18 -9.33 1.70
N LYS A 368 44.23 -10.12 1.57
CA LYS A 368 45.43 -10.08 2.47
C LYS A 368 46.17 -8.78 2.24
N THR A 369 45.77 -7.71 2.92
CA THR A 369 46.55 -6.47 2.98
C THR A 369 47.66 -6.63 3.98
N LYS A 370 48.91 -6.60 3.51
CA LYS A 370 50.15 -6.49 4.33
C LYS A 370 50.20 -5.08 4.94
N GLY A 371 49.61 -4.88 6.09
CA GLY A 371 49.71 -3.68 6.91
C GLY A 371 49.14 -3.99 8.27
N LYS A 372 49.88 -3.68 9.35
CA LYS A 372 49.42 -3.74 10.72
C LYS A 372 48.31 -2.69 10.96
N ALA A 373 47.12 -2.93 10.43
CA ALA A 373 45.93 -2.21 10.85
C ALA A 373 45.45 -2.85 12.15
N ASP A 374 45.31 -2.02 13.17
CA ASP A 374 44.81 -2.39 14.48
C ASP A 374 43.51 -3.20 14.36
N ARG A 375 43.54 -4.46 14.81
CA ARG A 375 42.44 -5.42 14.72
C ARG A 375 41.24 -5.04 15.61
N SER A 376 41.30 -3.92 16.33
CA SER A 376 40.30 -3.49 17.31
C SER A 376 39.13 -2.71 16.75
N PHE A 377 39.26 -2.02 15.60
CA PHE A 377 38.20 -1.20 15.03
C PHE A 377 37.56 -1.85 13.76
N ARG A 378 36.40 -2.49 13.96
CA ARG A 378 35.57 -3.00 12.85
C ARG A 378 34.40 -2.06 12.64
N PHE A 379 34.47 -1.23 11.62
CA PHE A 379 33.33 -0.45 11.17
C PHE A 379 32.27 -1.37 10.54
N GLN A 380 31.07 -1.39 11.12
CA GLN A 380 29.99 -2.29 10.72
C GLN A 380 29.11 -1.73 9.58
N GLY A 381 29.37 -0.50 9.13
CA GLY A 381 28.56 0.18 8.13
C GLY A 381 27.36 0.94 8.70
N ILE A 382 26.89 1.93 7.93
CA ILE A 382 25.73 2.77 8.32
C ILE A 382 24.47 1.90 8.48
N LEU A 383 24.19 1.00 7.52
CA LEU A 383 22.97 0.20 7.53
C LEU A 383 22.86 -0.67 8.79
N LYS A 384 23.95 -1.32 9.20
CA LYS A 384 23.99 -2.14 10.42
C LYS A 384 23.89 -1.28 11.69
N PHE A 385 24.47 -0.09 11.69
CA PHE A 385 24.30 0.87 12.78
C PHE A 385 22.83 1.28 12.94
N LEU A 386 22.13 1.56 11.84
CA LEU A 386 20.73 1.93 11.86
C LEU A 386 19.83 0.76 12.29
N GLU A 387 20.12 -0.47 11.82
CA GLU A 387 19.42 -1.69 12.22
C GLU A 387 19.47 -1.88 13.74
N ARG A 388 20.66 -1.80 14.33
CA ARG A 388 20.83 -1.94 15.78
C ARG A 388 20.08 -0.85 16.54
N ASN A 389 20.15 0.43 16.10
CA ASN A 389 19.42 1.51 16.75
C ASN A 389 17.90 1.33 16.65
N PHE A 390 17.42 0.76 15.55
CA PHE A 390 16.00 0.43 15.36
C PHE A 390 15.55 -0.68 16.31
N GLU A 391 16.34 -1.72 16.47
CA GLU A 391 16.06 -2.86 17.37
C GLU A 391 16.11 -2.45 18.86
N GLU A 392 17.13 -1.69 19.25
CA GLU A 392 17.36 -1.25 20.63
C GLU A 392 16.44 -0.10 21.06
N SER A 393 15.78 0.60 20.13
CA SER A 393 14.92 1.74 20.47
C SER A 393 13.64 1.31 21.18
N GLY A 394 13.38 1.87 22.35
CA GLY A 394 12.09 1.75 23.06
C GLY A 394 11.01 2.72 22.58
N SER A 395 11.31 3.62 21.62
CA SER A 395 10.36 4.64 21.14
C SER A 395 9.65 4.18 19.88
N ASP A 396 8.33 3.98 19.96
CA ASP A 396 7.52 3.61 18.80
C ASP A 396 7.52 4.70 17.71
N SER A 397 7.51 5.97 18.09
CA SER A 397 7.60 7.09 17.15
C SER A 397 8.93 7.11 16.38
N TYR A 398 10.04 6.75 17.05
CA TYR A 398 11.34 6.62 16.38
C TYR A 398 11.36 5.44 15.42
N ARG A 399 10.84 4.28 15.83
CA ARG A 399 10.74 3.10 14.97
C ARG A 399 9.86 3.39 13.74
N GLU A 400 8.70 4.04 13.93
CA GLU A 400 7.83 4.43 12.84
C GLU A 400 8.53 5.39 11.87
N TRP A 401 9.28 6.37 12.39
CA TRP A 401 10.08 7.28 11.55
C TRP A 401 11.17 6.53 10.76
N MET A 402 11.84 5.54 11.37
CA MET A 402 12.90 4.77 10.72
C MET A 402 12.37 3.87 9.60
N THR A 403 11.12 3.40 9.67
CA THR A 403 10.54 2.51 8.63
C THR A 403 10.46 3.17 7.25
N GLN A 404 10.45 4.50 7.15
CA GLN A 404 10.46 5.20 5.87
C GLN A 404 11.76 5.00 5.08
N TYR A 405 12.85 4.62 5.76
CA TYR A 405 14.17 4.37 5.17
C TYR A 405 14.43 2.88 4.88
N MET A 406 13.39 2.05 5.07
CA MET A 406 13.45 0.62 4.81
C MET A 406 12.73 0.25 3.51
N SER A 407 13.13 -0.87 2.92
CA SER A 407 12.46 -1.52 1.79
C SER A 407 12.10 -2.95 2.13
N ALA A 408 10.99 -3.42 1.55
CA ALA A 408 10.47 -4.76 1.78
C ALA A 408 11.12 -5.75 0.82
N THR A 409 11.68 -6.84 1.36
CA THR A 409 12.16 -8.00 0.61
C THR A 409 11.26 -9.22 0.87
N LEU A 410 11.01 -10.06 -0.13
CA LEU A 410 10.15 -11.24 0.03
C LEU A 410 10.73 -12.21 1.07
N CYS A 411 9.87 -12.75 1.94
CA CYS A 411 10.27 -13.76 2.91
C CYS A 411 10.70 -15.06 2.21
N ALA A 412 11.93 -15.51 2.43
CA ALA A 412 12.49 -16.71 1.81
C ALA A 412 11.78 -18.02 2.21
N VAL A 413 11.03 -18.04 3.33
CA VAL A 413 10.33 -19.24 3.82
C VAL A 413 8.93 -19.39 3.23
N CYS A 414 8.12 -18.33 3.27
CA CYS A 414 6.74 -18.39 2.76
C CYS A 414 6.57 -17.79 1.37
N HIS A 415 7.61 -17.22 0.77
CA HIS A 415 7.57 -16.59 -0.56
C HIS A 415 6.40 -15.61 -0.74
N GLY A 416 6.13 -14.80 0.28
CA GLY A 416 5.04 -13.83 0.26
C GLY A 416 3.68 -14.37 0.73
N LYS A 417 3.48 -15.67 0.84
CA LYS A 417 2.18 -16.31 1.19
C LYS A 417 1.74 -16.13 2.65
N ARG A 418 2.57 -15.56 3.53
CA ARG A 418 2.28 -15.13 4.92
C ARG A 418 1.95 -16.25 5.92
N LEU A 419 1.52 -17.43 5.47
CA LEU A 419 1.06 -18.54 6.31
C LEU A 419 2.13 -19.63 6.48
N ARG A 420 1.90 -20.50 7.46
CA ARG A 420 2.71 -21.72 7.69
C ARG A 420 2.50 -22.72 6.54
N PRO A 421 3.50 -23.60 6.26
CA PRO A 421 3.39 -24.62 5.21
C PRO A 421 2.19 -25.57 5.40
N GLU A 422 1.85 -25.91 6.65
CA GLU A 422 0.73 -26.81 6.96
C GLU A 422 -0.63 -26.18 6.58
N SER A 423 -0.81 -24.88 6.83
CA SER A 423 -2.02 -24.14 6.43
C SER A 423 -2.09 -23.95 4.92
N LEU A 424 -0.95 -23.71 4.26
CA LEU A 424 -0.86 -23.60 2.80
C LEU A 424 -1.09 -24.93 2.08
N ALA A 425 -0.86 -26.05 2.76
CA ALA A 425 -1.11 -27.38 2.22
C ALA A 425 -2.59 -27.80 2.24
N VAL A 426 -3.48 -27.00 2.85
CA VAL A 426 -4.94 -27.25 2.80
C VAL A 426 -5.49 -26.71 1.49
N LYS A 427 -6.18 -27.55 0.73
CA LYS A 427 -6.73 -27.20 -0.59
C LYS A 427 -8.25 -27.34 -0.62
N LEU A 428 -8.87 -26.46 -1.41
CA LEU A 428 -10.29 -26.48 -1.74
C LEU A 428 -10.41 -26.31 -3.25
N ALA A 429 -11.02 -27.28 -3.95
CA ALA A 429 -11.06 -27.34 -5.42
C ALA A 429 -9.68 -27.11 -6.08
N GLY A 430 -8.61 -27.63 -5.46
CA GLY A 430 -7.23 -27.52 -5.96
C GLY A 430 -6.45 -26.29 -5.50
N TRP A 431 -7.10 -25.23 -4.97
CA TRP A 431 -6.44 -24.00 -4.49
C TRP A 431 -6.18 -24.05 -2.98
N SER A 432 -4.99 -23.64 -2.54
CA SER A 432 -4.80 -23.20 -1.15
C SER A 432 -5.48 -21.85 -0.93
N ILE A 433 -5.67 -21.45 0.33
CA ILE A 433 -6.23 -20.12 0.64
C ILE A 433 -5.36 -19.00 0.04
N ALA A 434 -4.02 -19.15 0.03
CA ALA A 434 -3.11 -18.17 -0.56
C ALA A 434 -3.23 -18.15 -2.09
N ASP A 435 -3.35 -19.32 -2.75
CA ASP A 435 -3.52 -19.39 -4.20
C ASP A 435 -4.85 -18.75 -4.62
N PHE A 436 -5.94 -18.99 -3.87
CA PHE A 436 -7.24 -18.37 -4.13
C PHE A 436 -7.18 -16.85 -3.94
N THR A 437 -6.57 -16.37 -2.86
CA THR A 437 -6.49 -14.92 -2.61
C THR A 437 -5.55 -14.19 -3.57
N ALA A 438 -4.63 -14.89 -4.21
CA ALA A 438 -3.76 -14.34 -5.27
C ALA A 438 -4.47 -14.17 -6.63
N LEU A 439 -5.65 -14.80 -6.82
CA LEU A 439 -6.46 -14.61 -8.02
C LEU A 439 -6.94 -13.16 -8.12
N SER A 440 -7.02 -12.62 -9.35
CA SER A 440 -7.75 -11.37 -9.57
C SER A 440 -9.23 -11.55 -9.21
N LEU A 441 -9.91 -10.49 -8.76
CA LEU A 441 -11.33 -10.56 -8.40
C LEU A 441 -12.19 -11.07 -9.58
N SER A 442 -11.83 -10.69 -10.81
CA SER A 442 -12.49 -11.17 -12.03
C SER A 442 -12.36 -12.69 -12.22
N THR A 443 -11.25 -13.28 -11.78
CA THR A 443 -11.00 -14.72 -11.85
C THR A 443 -11.50 -15.42 -10.58
N ALA A 444 -11.41 -14.75 -9.42
CA ALA A 444 -11.87 -15.31 -8.14
C ALA A 444 -13.39 -15.53 -8.12
N ARG A 445 -14.17 -14.64 -8.75
CA ARG A 445 -15.64 -14.78 -8.80
C ARG A 445 -16.10 -16.11 -9.41
N PRO A 446 -15.72 -16.49 -10.65
CA PRO A 446 -16.06 -17.80 -11.19
C PRO A 446 -15.40 -18.95 -10.44
N ALA A 447 -14.26 -18.75 -9.77
CA ALA A 447 -13.64 -19.76 -8.93
C ALA A 447 -14.50 -20.13 -7.71
N VAL A 448 -15.26 -19.17 -7.13
CA VAL A 448 -16.25 -19.46 -6.07
C VAL A 448 -17.33 -20.41 -6.57
N ASP A 449 -17.87 -20.18 -7.76
CA ASP A 449 -18.91 -21.05 -8.35
C ASP A 449 -18.35 -22.45 -8.63
N LYS A 450 -17.12 -22.54 -9.09
CA LYS A 450 -16.42 -23.82 -9.28
C LYS A 450 -16.24 -24.56 -7.95
N ILE A 451 -15.81 -23.89 -6.89
CA ILE A 451 -15.71 -24.47 -5.55
C ILE A 451 -17.07 -25.06 -5.13
N LEU A 452 -18.15 -24.29 -5.24
CA LEU A 452 -19.50 -24.73 -4.89
C LEU A 452 -19.94 -25.94 -5.72
N SER A 453 -19.57 -26.04 -7.01
CA SER A 453 -19.93 -27.16 -7.87
C SER A 453 -19.21 -28.46 -7.50
N GLU A 454 -17.97 -28.40 -7.05
CA GLU A 454 -17.12 -29.55 -6.70
C GLU A 454 -17.37 -30.13 -5.30
N LEU A 455 -18.04 -29.38 -4.40
CA LEU A 455 -18.35 -29.83 -3.04
C LEU A 455 -19.44 -30.90 -3.02
N GLY A 456 -19.28 -31.92 -2.18
CA GLY A 456 -20.32 -32.91 -1.88
C GLY A 456 -21.50 -32.32 -1.09
N SER A 457 -22.66 -32.97 -1.08
CA SER A 457 -23.91 -32.44 -0.50
C SER A 457 -23.74 -31.91 0.93
N ARG A 458 -23.12 -32.67 1.83
CA ARG A 458 -22.86 -32.25 3.22
C ARG A 458 -21.92 -31.06 3.33
N GLN A 459 -20.90 -31.02 2.47
CA GLN A 459 -19.96 -29.91 2.46
C GLN A 459 -20.60 -28.63 1.92
N LYS A 460 -21.53 -28.74 0.95
CA LYS A 460 -22.33 -27.62 0.43
C LYS A 460 -23.19 -26.99 1.52
N GLU A 461 -23.85 -27.76 2.34
CA GLU A 461 -24.66 -27.24 3.46
C GLU A 461 -23.84 -26.36 4.40
N ILE A 462 -22.57 -26.71 4.65
CA ILE A 462 -21.67 -25.96 5.53
C ILE A 462 -21.12 -24.70 4.83
N ALA A 463 -20.71 -24.82 3.56
CA ALA A 463 -19.94 -23.82 2.87
C ALA A 463 -20.78 -22.82 2.03
N ALA A 464 -22.05 -23.16 1.70
CA ALA A 464 -22.86 -22.35 0.78
C ALA A 464 -23.01 -20.92 1.25
N ARG A 465 -23.51 -20.69 2.46
CA ARG A 465 -23.74 -19.34 2.98
C ARG A 465 -22.46 -18.49 3.09
N PRO A 466 -21.33 -18.98 3.65
CA PRO A 466 -20.09 -18.21 3.63
C PRO A 466 -19.56 -17.91 2.22
N LEU A 467 -19.71 -18.83 1.26
CA LEU A 467 -19.27 -18.62 -0.12
C LEU A 467 -20.20 -17.67 -0.90
N GLU A 468 -21.50 -17.65 -0.61
CA GLU A 468 -22.44 -16.65 -1.13
C GLU A 468 -22.04 -15.24 -0.66
N GLU A 469 -21.69 -15.07 0.62
CA GLU A 469 -21.19 -13.80 1.15
C GLU A 469 -19.87 -13.36 0.48
N VAL A 470 -18.96 -14.32 0.22
CA VAL A 470 -17.72 -14.04 -0.54
C VAL A 470 -18.05 -13.60 -1.96
N ALA A 471 -18.97 -14.29 -2.66
CA ALA A 471 -19.39 -13.96 -4.02
C ALA A 471 -20.00 -12.56 -4.10
N GLU A 472 -20.94 -12.24 -3.20
CA GLU A 472 -21.62 -10.94 -3.18
C GLU A 472 -20.63 -9.78 -2.94
N ARG A 473 -19.68 -9.95 -2.00
CA ARG A 473 -18.63 -8.93 -1.77
C ARG A 473 -17.70 -8.76 -2.96
N ILE A 474 -17.35 -9.85 -3.65
CA ILE A 474 -16.57 -9.77 -4.88
C ILE A 474 -17.37 -9.05 -5.97
N ASP A 475 -18.67 -9.32 -6.12
CA ASP A 475 -19.52 -8.67 -7.11
C ASP A 475 -19.62 -7.14 -6.87
N PHE A 476 -19.64 -6.68 -5.61
CA PHE A 476 -19.58 -5.24 -5.31
C PHE A 476 -18.24 -4.61 -5.70
N LEU A 477 -17.12 -5.32 -5.46
CA LEU A 477 -15.80 -4.84 -5.89
C LEU A 477 -15.67 -4.79 -7.41
N LEU A 478 -16.27 -5.74 -8.12
CA LEU A 478 -16.33 -5.74 -9.58
C LEU A 478 -17.18 -4.57 -10.11
N ALA A 479 -18.29 -4.26 -9.45
CA ALA A 479 -19.18 -3.16 -9.82
C ALA A 479 -18.50 -1.78 -9.75
N VAL A 480 -17.53 -1.59 -8.83
CA VAL A 480 -16.75 -0.35 -8.72
C VAL A 480 -15.46 -0.37 -9.57
N GLY A 481 -15.28 -1.36 -10.45
CA GLY A 481 -14.17 -1.41 -11.40
C GLY A 481 -12.85 -1.95 -10.84
N LEU A 482 -12.86 -2.70 -9.72
CA LEU A 482 -11.67 -3.24 -9.08
C LEU A 482 -11.34 -4.69 -9.47
N GLY A 483 -11.88 -5.20 -10.57
CA GLY A 483 -11.74 -6.59 -11.01
C GLY A 483 -10.30 -7.09 -11.18
N TYR A 484 -9.36 -6.20 -11.42
CA TYR A 484 -7.94 -6.52 -11.57
C TYR A 484 -7.19 -6.73 -10.25
N LEU A 485 -7.74 -6.29 -9.11
CA LEU A 485 -7.10 -6.47 -7.80
C LEU A 485 -7.18 -7.93 -7.35
N SER A 486 -6.18 -8.35 -6.57
CA SER A 486 -6.20 -9.62 -5.84
C SER A 486 -6.52 -9.39 -4.35
N LEU A 487 -7.10 -10.41 -3.69
CA LEU A 487 -7.47 -10.33 -2.28
C LEU A 487 -6.26 -10.27 -1.34
N ASP A 488 -5.11 -10.81 -1.75
CA ASP A 488 -3.85 -10.81 -0.99
C ASP A 488 -3.07 -9.52 -1.10
N ARG A 489 -3.45 -8.61 -2.03
CA ARG A 489 -2.76 -7.33 -2.23
C ARG A 489 -2.76 -6.52 -0.94
N SER A 490 -1.57 -6.08 -0.53
CA SER A 490 -1.39 -5.28 0.69
C SER A 490 -2.11 -3.95 0.59
N ALA A 491 -2.83 -3.56 1.63
CA ALA A 491 -3.50 -2.27 1.73
C ALA A 491 -2.55 -1.07 1.57
N ALA A 492 -1.30 -1.23 2.02
CA ALA A 492 -0.26 -0.19 1.91
C ALA A 492 0.18 0.09 0.46
N THR A 493 -0.12 -0.83 -0.47
CA THR A 493 0.22 -0.70 -1.91
C THR A 493 -0.93 -0.20 -2.76
N LEU A 494 -2.10 0.01 -2.16
CA LEU A 494 -3.27 0.54 -2.86
C LEU A 494 -3.10 2.04 -3.11
N SER A 495 -3.52 2.50 -4.28
CA SER A 495 -3.71 3.92 -4.51
C SER A 495 -4.86 4.46 -3.65
N GLY A 496 -4.88 5.79 -3.41
CA GLY A 496 -5.96 6.41 -2.65
C GLY A 496 -7.34 6.09 -3.23
N GLY A 497 -7.49 6.16 -4.55
CA GLY A 497 -8.73 5.84 -5.24
C GLY A 497 -9.12 4.35 -5.15
N GLU A 498 -8.16 3.42 -5.22
CA GLU A 498 -8.45 1.98 -5.00
C GLU A 498 -8.98 1.72 -3.60
N ALA A 499 -8.31 2.26 -2.57
CA ALA A 499 -8.74 2.11 -1.18
C ALA A 499 -10.13 2.69 -0.92
N GLN A 500 -10.41 3.84 -1.52
CA GLN A 500 -11.71 4.51 -1.41
C GLN A 500 -12.82 3.69 -2.08
N ARG A 501 -12.59 3.16 -3.29
CA ARG A 501 -13.56 2.29 -3.99
C ARG A 501 -13.81 0.97 -3.25
N ILE A 502 -12.80 0.40 -2.59
CA ILE A 502 -13.01 -0.78 -1.72
C ILE A 502 -13.98 -0.43 -0.59
N ARG A 503 -13.81 0.71 0.08
CA ARG A 503 -14.74 1.17 1.12
C ARG A 503 -16.13 1.44 0.56
N LEU A 504 -16.23 2.08 -0.60
CA LEU A 504 -17.51 2.32 -1.27
C LEU A 504 -18.23 1.00 -1.56
N ALA A 505 -17.54 0.00 -2.12
CA ALA A 505 -18.09 -1.32 -2.39
C ALA A 505 -18.61 -1.99 -1.10
N THR A 506 -17.86 -1.90 0.00
CA THR A 506 -18.28 -2.43 1.31
C THR A 506 -19.55 -1.72 1.82
N GLN A 507 -19.67 -0.40 1.62
CA GLN A 507 -20.84 0.36 2.04
C GLN A 507 -22.07 0.06 1.16
N ILE A 508 -21.90 -0.11 -0.14
CA ILE A 508 -23.00 -0.54 -1.05
C ILE A 508 -23.53 -1.91 -0.60
N GLY A 509 -22.62 -2.81 -0.21
CA GLY A 509 -22.95 -4.14 0.31
C GLY A 509 -23.76 -4.13 1.60
N SER A 510 -23.59 -3.12 2.44
CA SER A 510 -24.36 -2.96 3.69
C SER A 510 -25.86 -2.68 3.47
N ARG A 511 -26.26 -2.24 2.26
CA ARG A 511 -27.64 -1.90 1.86
C ARG A 511 -28.36 -0.96 2.82
N LEU A 512 -27.62 -0.09 3.52
CA LEU A 512 -28.17 0.91 4.43
C LEU A 512 -29.05 1.92 3.68
N ARG A 513 -30.10 2.39 4.34
CA ARG A 513 -31.06 3.37 3.82
C ARG A 513 -31.18 4.57 4.76
N GLY A 514 -31.48 5.74 4.17
CA GLY A 514 -31.67 6.97 4.95
C GLY A 514 -30.36 7.53 5.53
N VAL A 515 -29.21 7.16 4.99
CA VAL A 515 -27.89 7.59 5.41
C VAL A 515 -27.41 8.76 4.55
N LEU A 516 -26.61 9.64 5.13
CA LEU A 516 -25.85 10.67 4.42
C LEU A 516 -24.44 10.13 4.15
N TYR A 517 -24.11 9.84 2.91
CA TYR A 517 -22.77 9.49 2.47
C TYR A 517 -22.02 10.75 2.03
N VAL A 518 -20.82 10.94 2.56
CA VAL A 518 -19.93 12.03 2.17
C VAL A 518 -18.66 11.43 1.57
N LEU A 519 -18.39 11.69 0.29
CA LEU A 519 -17.28 11.14 -0.46
C LEU A 519 -16.32 12.26 -0.89
N ASP A 520 -15.01 11.97 -0.80
CA ASP A 520 -13.94 12.88 -1.21
C ASP A 520 -13.35 12.39 -2.53
N GLU A 521 -13.63 13.08 -3.63
CA GLU A 521 -13.08 12.86 -4.97
C GLU A 521 -13.04 11.38 -5.41
N PRO A 522 -14.17 10.66 -5.46
CA PRO A 522 -14.20 9.24 -5.75
C PRO A 522 -13.80 8.87 -7.19
N SER A 523 -13.76 9.83 -8.13
CA SER A 523 -13.35 9.63 -9.53
C SER A 523 -11.82 9.57 -9.71
N ILE A 524 -11.05 9.82 -8.66
CA ILE A 524 -9.59 9.88 -8.71
C ILE A 524 -8.97 8.61 -9.30
N GLY A 525 -8.02 8.82 -10.24
CA GLY A 525 -7.26 7.73 -10.87
C GLY A 525 -8.10 6.84 -11.76
N LEU A 526 -9.31 7.27 -12.15
CA LEU A 526 -10.17 6.53 -13.05
C LEU A 526 -10.00 6.98 -14.51
N HIS A 527 -9.89 6.01 -15.37
CA HIS A 527 -10.12 6.24 -16.78
C HIS A 527 -11.60 6.59 -17.05
N ALA A 528 -11.90 7.41 -18.05
CA ALA A 528 -13.27 7.86 -18.37
C ALA A 528 -14.30 6.70 -18.44
N ARG A 529 -13.89 5.54 -18.96
CA ARG A 529 -14.73 4.32 -18.99
C ARG A 529 -15.07 3.78 -17.59
N ASP A 530 -14.11 3.80 -16.68
CA ASP A 530 -14.29 3.26 -15.32
C ASP A 530 -15.07 4.24 -14.45
N ASN A 531 -14.97 5.56 -14.75
CA ASN A 531 -15.76 6.62 -14.10
C ASN A 531 -17.25 6.41 -14.28
N GLU A 532 -17.69 5.98 -15.46
CA GLU A 532 -19.10 5.68 -15.73
C GLU A 532 -19.66 4.58 -14.83
N ARG A 533 -18.87 3.54 -14.54
CA ARG A 533 -19.23 2.47 -13.59
C ARG A 533 -19.37 2.98 -12.17
N LEU A 534 -18.44 3.85 -11.75
CA LEU A 534 -18.50 4.50 -10.45
C LEU A 534 -19.78 5.33 -10.32
N LEU A 535 -20.09 6.18 -11.30
CA LEU A 535 -21.30 7.01 -11.31
C LEU A 535 -22.56 6.15 -11.20
N GLY A 536 -22.65 5.05 -11.95
CA GLY A 536 -23.74 4.08 -11.81
C GLY A 536 -23.85 3.48 -10.40
N SER A 537 -22.73 3.31 -9.69
CA SER A 537 -22.71 2.82 -8.30
C SER A 537 -23.18 3.88 -7.30
N LEU A 538 -22.82 5.15 -7.50
CA LEU A 538 -23.30 6.28 -6.69
C LEU A 538 -24.81 6.52 -6.89
N GLU A 539 -25.28 6.41 -8.13
CA GLU A 539 -26.71 6.47 -8.44
C GLU A 539 -27.51 5.34 -7.78
N ARG A 540 -26.98 4.12 -7.75
CA ARG A 540 -27.59 3.00 -7.00
C ARG A 540 -27.68 3.31 -5.51
N LEU A 541 -26.61 3.86 -4.92
CA LEU A 541 -26.58 4.23 -3.52
C LEU A 541 -27.63 5.29 -3.20
N ARG A 542 -27.79 6.33 -4.07
CA ARG A 542 -28.85 7.33 -4.01
C ARG A 542 -30.24 6.69 -4.12
N ASN A 543 -30.43 5.80 -5.09
CA ASN A 543 -31.73 5.16 -5.38
C ASN A 543 -32.21 4.22 -4.25
N LEU A 544 -31.32 3.80 -3.35
CA LEU A 544 -31.68 3.11 -2.11
C LEU A 544 -32.35 4.05 -1.08
N GLY A 545 -32.49 5.34 -1.37
CA GLY A 545 -33.05 6.36 -0.48
C GLY A 545 -32.02 7.03 0.42
N ASN A 546 -30.77 7.13 -0.05
CA ASN A 546 -29.67 7.80 0.66
C ASN A 546 -29.39 9.18 0.04
N THR A 547 -28.86 10.09 0.83
CA THR A 547 -28.29 11.34 0.35
C THR A 547 -26.80 11.12 0.12
N VAL A 548 -26.33 11.43 -1.11
CA VAL A 548 -24.94 11.24 -1.49
C VAL A 548 -24.32 12.60 -1.77
N LEU A 549 -23.37 13.01 -0.93
CA LEU A 549 -22.65 14.27 -1.04
C LEU A 549 -21.24 13.97 -1.52
N VAL A 550 -20.83 14.55 -2.63
CA VAL A 550 -19.54 14.26 -3.26
C VAL A 550 -18.75 15.55 -3.45
N VAL A 551 -17.55 15.62 -2.92
CA VAL A 551 -16.60 16.67 -3.28
C VAL A 551 -15.91 16.24 -4.58
N GLU A 552 -16.07 17.00 -5.66
CA GLU A 552 -15.60 16.57 -6.98
C GLU A 552 -15.23 17.72 -7.93
N HIS A 553 -14.35 17.38 -8.88
CA HIS A 553 -13.89 18.26 -9.94
C HIS A 553 -14.09 17.69 -11.34
N ASP A 554 -14.49 16.43 -11.46
CA ASP A 554 -14.69 15.75 -12.72
C ASP A 554 -15.95 16.27 -13.42
N GLU A 555 -15.80 16.64 -14.69
CA GLU A 555 -16.88 17.22 -15.51
C GLU A 555 -18.08 16.27 -15.66
N ASP A 556 -17.83 14.97 -15.91
CA ASP A 556 -18.89 13.98 -16.09
C ASP A 556 -19.69 13.79 -14.80
N THR A 557 -19.03 13.80 -13.65
CA THR A 557 -19.65 13.69 -12.34
C THR A 557 -20.50 14.91 -12.02
N ILE A 558 -19.98 16.12 -12.30
CA ILE A 558 -20.71 17.38 -12.09
C ILE A 558 -21.97 17.41 -12.98
N ARG A 559 -21.87 17.03 -14.26
CA ARG A 559 -23.00 17.03 -15.21
C ARG A 559 -24.09 16.00 -14.87
N ARG A 560 -23.74 14.90 -14.20
CA ARG A 560 -24.69 13.85 -13.77
C ARG A 560 -25.29 14.07 -12.38
N ALA A 561 -24.83 15.08 -11.65
CA ALA A 561 -25.36 15.41 -10.34
C ALA A 561 -26.82 15.92 -10.43
N ASP A 562 -27.62 15.58 -9.42
CA ASP A 562 -28.97 16.14 -9.28
C ASP A 562 -28.89 17.59 -8.78
N PHE A 563 -27.85 17.93 -8.00
CA PHE A 563 -27.63 19.25 -7.43
C PHE A 563 -26.12 19.53 -7.30
N VAL A 564 -25.72 20.78 -7.49
CA VAL A 564 -24.33 21.22 -7.40
C VAL A 564 -24.22 22.43 -6.49
N VAL A 565 -23.18 22.48 -5.69
CA VAL A 565 -22.79 23.60 -4.82
C VAL A 565 -21.39 24.04 -5.23
N ASP A 566 -21.26 25.25 -5.76
CA ASP A 566 -19.96 25.80 -6.19
C ASP A 566 -19.43 26.82 -5.17
N LEU A 567 -18.21 26.56 -4.66
CA LEU A 567 -17.53 27.37 -3.65
C LEU A 567 -16.33 28.11 -4.25
N GLY A 568 -16.20 29.37 -3.93
CA GLY A 568 -15.13 30.23 -4.45
C GLY A 568 -15.15 31.64 -3.86
N PRO A 569 -14.86 32.68 -4.70
CA PRO A 569 -14.33 32.59 -6.08
C PRO A 569 -12.84 32.22 -6.13
N GLY A 570 -12.11 32.32 -5.01
CA GLY A 570 -10.67 32.04 -4.91
C GLY A 570 -10.35 30.90 -3.94
N ALA A 571 -9.11 30.83 -3.53
CA ALA A 571 -8.58 29.85 -2.58
C ALA A 571 -8.18 30.51 -1.24
N GLY A 572 -8.17 29.78 -0.14
CA GLY A 572 -7.77 30.26 1.17
C GLY A 572 -8.62 31.44 1.65
N ASN A 573 -7.98 32.57 1.99
CA ASN A 573 -8.68 33.77 2.48
C ASN A 573 -9.60 34.42 1.43
N ALA A 574 -9.32 34.23 0.15
CA ALA A 574 -10.16 34.72 -0.97
C ALA A 574 -11.28 33.75 -1.37
N GLY A 575 -11.33 32.57 -0.75
CA GLY A 575 -12.38 31.56 -0.93
C GLY A 575 -13.42 31.58 0.19
N GLY A 576 -14.18 30.49 0.28
CA GLY A 576 -15.13 30.28 1.37
C GLY A 576 -16.51 30.89 1.18
N TYR A 577 -16.81 31.40 -0.02
CA TYR A 577 -18.14 31.93 -0.36
C TYR A 577 -18.92 30.91 -1.21
N LEU A 578 -20.23 30.94 -1.07
CA LEU A 578 -21.12 30.25 -2.01
C LEU A 578 -21.25 31.09 -3.29
N VAL A 579 -20.70 30.60 -4.41
CA VAL A 579 -20.72 31.29 -5.69
C VAL A 579 -22.02 30.98 -6.44
N ALA A 580 -22.37 29.70 -6.53
CA ALA A 580 -23.59 29.23 -7.19
C ALA A 580 -24.08 27.92 -6.57
N GLN A 581 -25.40 27.68 -6.65
CA GLN A 581 -26.01 26.40 -6.28
C GLN A 581 -27.21 26.12 -7.17
N GLY A 582 -27.44 24.85 -7.51
CA GLY A 582 -28.57 24.43 -8.31
C GLY A 582 -28.26 23.22 -9.17
N LYS A 583 -29.01 23.04 -10.26
CA LYS A 583 -28.73 22.01 -11.26
C LYS A 583 -27.46 22.34 -12.06
N PRO A 584 -26.79 21.36 -12.68
CA PRO A 584 -25.55 21.57 -13.45
C PRO A 584 -25.70 22.68 -14.51
N GLU A 585 -26.87 22.77 -15.18
CA GLU A 585 -27.12 23.79 -16.21
C GLU A 585 -27.17 25.21 -15.62
N GLN A 586 -27.62 25.34 -14.37
CA GLN A 586 -27.68 26.63 -13.67
C GLN A 586 -26.28 27.09 -13.28
N ILE A 587 -25.42 26.15 -12.89
CA ILE A 587 -23.99 26.44 -12.62
C ILE A 587 -23.27 26.87 -13.90
N ALA A 588 -23.51 26.17 -15.03
CA ALA A 588 -22.90 26.51 -16.31
C ALA A 588 -23.35 27.91 -16.81
N ALA A 589 -24.53 28.38 -16.42
CA ALA A 589 -25.05 29.72 -16.74
C ALA A 589 -24.55 30.83 -15.78
N ALA A 590 -23.94 30.47 -14.63
CA ALA A 590 -23.46 31.42 -13.64
C ALA A 590 -22.12 32.05 -14.07
N ALA A 591 -22.12 33.29 -14.51
CA ALA A 591 -20.92 33.96 -15.01
C ALA A 591 -19.78 34.11 -13.98
N GLU A 592 -20.14 34.23 -12.70
CA GLU A 592 -19.18 34.34 -11.58
C GLU A 592 -18.55 33.01 -11.20
N SER A 593 -19.13 31.87 -11.63
CA SER A 593 -18.63 30.53 -11.35
C SER A 593 -17.52 30.18 -12.35
N LEU A 594 -16.30 30.00 -11.83
CA LEU A 594 -15.20 29.51 -12.66
C LEU A 594 -15.46 28.09 -13.16
N THR A 595 -16.03 27.21 -12.29
CA THR A 595 -16.52 25.89 -12.68
C THR A 595 -17.54 25.99 -13.81
N GLY A 596 -18.48 26.94 -13.70
CA GLY A 596 -19.49 27.20 -14.71
C GLY A 596 -18.90 27.63 -16.05
N GLN A 597 -17.89 28.48 -16.07
CA GLN A 597 -17.18 28.89 -17.29
C GLN A 597 -16.51 27.71 -18.01
N TYR A 598 -15.92 26.74 -17.28
CA TYR A 598 -15.38 25.51 -17.86
C TYR A 598 -16.49 24.60 -18.40
N LEU A 599 -17.59 24.41 -17.65
CA LEU A 599 -18.74 23.62 -18.09
C LEU A 599 -19.44 24.20 -19.33
N ALA A 600 -19.46 25.52 -19.44
CA ALA A 600 -19.98 26.24 -20.61
C ALA A 600 -19.00 26.28 -21.79
N GLY A 601 -17.74 25.88 -21.62
CA GLY A 601 -16.71 25.97 -22.63
C GLY A 601 -16.14 27.38 -22.85
N ALA A 602 -16.50 28.36 -22.00
CA ALA A 602 -15.98 29.73 -22.08
C ALA A 602 -14.48 29.78 -21.59
N ALA A 603 -14.15 28.97 -20.61
CA ALA A 603 -12.77 28.68 -20.21
C ALA A 603 -12.41 27.27 -20.67
N ARG A 604 -11.20 27.06 -21.16
CA ARG A 604 -10.72 25.75 -21.59
C ARG A 604 -9.19 25.70 -21.59
N ILE A 605 -8.64 24.50 -21.52
CA ILE A 605 -7.22 24.22 -21.74
C ILE A 605 -7.08 23.93 -23.26
N ASP A 606 -6.32 24.75 -23.98
CA ASP A 606 -6.19 24.61 -25.43
C ASP A 606 -5.24 23.46 -25.80
N VAL A 607 -5.35 22.94 -27.02
CA VAL A 607 -4.39 22.01 -27.62
C VAL A 607 -3.17 22.81 -28.08
N PRO A 608 -1.91 22.33 -27.81
CA PRO A 608 -0.72 23.01 -28.30
C PRO A 608 -0.72 23.17 -29.80
N ALA A 609 -0.42 24.39 -30.30
CA ALA A 609 -0.31 24.65 -31.74
C ALA A 609 0.78 23.83 -32.41
N THR A 610 1.87 23.57 -31.70
CA THR A 610 3.01 22.72 -32.15
C THR A 610 3.47 21.83 -31.01
N ARG A 611 3.81 20.57 -31.34
CA ARG A 611 4.40 19.61 -30.39
C ARG A 611 5.90 19.49 -30.61
N ARG A 612 6.63 19.21 -29.53
CA ARG A 612 8.05 18.91 -29.62
C ARG A 612 8.25 17.56 -30.30
N SER A 613 9.25 17.48 -31.18
CA SER A 613 9.64 16.24 -31.83
C SER A 613 10.68 15.47 -31.02
N PRO A 614 10.66 14.13 -31.05
CA PRO A 614 11.70 13.30 -30.43
C PRO A 614 13.10 13.67 -30.95
N ASN A 615 14.06 13.79 -30.05
CA ASN A 615 15.46 14.16 -30.34
C ASN A 615 16.36 12.94 -30.62
N GLY A 616 15.79 11.75 -30.75
CA GLY A 616 16.50 10.49 -30.96
C GLY A 616 17.05 9.82 -29.71
N LYS A 617 17.00 10.48 -28.54
CA LYS A 617 17.40 9.89 -27.25
C LYS A 617 16.18 9.27 -26.60
N ASN A 618 16.29 7.97 -26.29
CA ASN A 618 15.19 7.21 -25.70
C ASN A 618 15.70 6.35 -24.54
N ILE A 619 14.83 6.09 -23.58
CA ILE A 619 14.96 4.96 -22.66
C ILE A 619 14.12 3.83 -23.24
N GLN A 620 14.71 2.64 -23.36
CA GLN A 620 13.99 1.47 -23.86
C GLN A 620 13.94 0.38 -22.81
N ILE A 621 12.76 -0.16 -22.57
CA ILE A 621 12.53 -1.35 -21.76
C ILE A 621 12.14 -2.46 -22.73
N LEU A 622 12.90 -3.56 -22.72
CA LEU A 622 12.64 -4.72 -23.56
C LEU A 622 12.15 -5.88 -22.71
N GLY A 623 11.10 -6.54 -23.17
CA GLY A 623 10.57 -7.75 -22.55
C GLY A 623 10.00 -7.57 -21.15
N ALA A 624 9.28 -6.48 -20.90
CA ALA A 624 8.60 -6.22 -19.62
C ALA A 624 7.48 -7.25 -19.40
N SER A 625 7.61 -8.08 -18.34
CA SER A 625 6.70 -9.21 -18.07
C SER A 625 6.29 -9.33 -16.60
N ALA A 626 6.47 -8.28 -15.80
CA ALA A 626 6.02 -8.25 -14.40
C ALA A 626 4.50 -8.10 -14.32
N ASN A 627 3.90 -8.73 -13.31
CA ASN A 627 2.46 -8.71 -13.02
C ASN A 627 1.64 -9.10 -14.27
N ASN A 628 0.81 -8.20 -14.78
CA ASN A 628 -0.03 -8.43 -15.95
C ASN A 628 0.63 -8.06 -17.30
N LEU A 629 1.84 -7.51 -17.31
CA LEU A 629 2.54 -7.16 -18.56
C LEU A 629 2.93 -8.40 -19.36
N LYS A 630 2.76 -8.34 -20.70
CA LYS A 630 2.90 -9.46 -21.62
C LYS A 630 4.07 -9.27 -22.57
N ASP A 631 5.30 -9.40 -22.05
CA ASP A 631 6.56 -9.28 -22.81
C ASP A 631 6.59 -7.99 -23.66
N VAL A 632 6.38 -6.84 -22.99
CA VAL A 632 6.19 -5.55 -23.63
C VAL A 632 7.53 -4.89 -23.91
N ASP A 633 7.72 -4.43 -25.15
CA ASP A 633 8.80 -3.52 -25.52
C ASP A 633 8.26 -2.10 -25.61
N VAL A 634 8.90 -1.17 -24.89
CA VAL A 634 8.50 0.25 -24.87
C VAL A 634 9.68 1.17 -25.02
N SER A 635 9.51 2.21 -25.85
CA SER A 635 10.49 3.28 -26.05
C SER A 635 9.91 4.59 -25.54
N ILE A 636 10.58 5.20 -24.56
CA ILE A 636 10.20 6.46 -23.91
C ILE A 636 11.15 7.56 -24.43
N PRO A 637 10.66 8.49 -25.25
CA PRO A 637 11.49 9.57 -25.77
C PRO A 637 11.86 10.57 -24.66
N LEU A 638 13.10 11.01 -24.64
CA LEU A 638 13.65 11.97 -23.67
C LEU A 638 13.52 13.42 -24.17
N GLY A 639 13.47 14.37 -23.23
CA GLY A 639 13.30 15.80 -23.51
C GLY A 639 11.86 16.19 -23.90
N LEU A 640 10.89 15.34 -23.63
CA LEU A 640 9.47 15.53 -23.96
C LEU A 640 8.58 15.41 -22.71
N LEU A 641 7.35 15.91 -22.83
CA LEU A 641 6.24 15.59 -21.94
C LEU A 641 5.57 14.30 -22.45
N THR A 642 5.88 13.20 -21.82
CA THR A 642 5.33 11.87 -22.16
C THR A 642 4.27 11.46 -21.15
N VAL A 643 3.10 11.01 -21.63
CA VAL A 643 2.02 10.50 -20.78
C VAL A 643 1.82 9.01 -21.01
N VAL A 644 1.81 8.24 -19.92
CA VAL A 644 1.42 6.83 -19.90
C VAL A 644 -0.03 6.74 -19.46
N SER A 645 -0.89 6.34 -20.37
CA SER A 645 -2.35 6.26 -20.18
C SER A 645 -2.87 4.82 -20.35
N GLY A 646 -4.16 4.63 -20.16
CA GLY A 646 -4.87 3.36 -20.32
C GLY A 646 -5.84 3.07 -19.19
N VAL A 647 -6.71 2.09 -19.33
CA VAL A 647 -7.71 1.72 -18.34
C VAL A 647 -7.10 1.34 -16.98
N SER A 648 -7.90 1.40 -15.92
CA SER A 648 -7.45 0.99 -14.57
C SER A 648 -6.99 -0.46 -14.58
N GLY A 649 -5.83 -0.75 -13.96
CA GLY A 649 -5.23 -2.10 -13.95
C GLY A 649 -4.60 -2.56 -15.27
N SER A 650 -4.39 -1.69 -16.26
CA SER A 650 -3.75 -2.06 -17.54
C SER A 650 -2.23 -2.31 -17.44
N GLY A 651 -1.60 -2.00 -16.32
CA GLY A 651 -0.17 -2.23 -16.07
C GLY A 651 0.69 -0.96 -16.09
N LYS A 652 0.12 0.25 -16.08
CA LYS A 652 0.84 1.54 -16.10
C LYS A 652 1.85 1.65 -14.96
N SER A 653 1.40 1.53 -13.72
CA SER A 653 2.26 1.62 -12.53
C SER A 653 3.28 0.49 -12.49
N THR A 654 2.93 -0.70 -12.97
CA THR A 654 3.89 -1.81 -13.12
C THR A 654 5.02 -1.45 -14.09
N LEU A 655 4.70 -0.87 -15.25
CA LEU A 655 5.69 -0.48 -16.24
C LEU A 655 6.56 0.68 -15.73
N VAL A 656 5.95 1.74 -15.17
CA VAL A 656 6.64 2.97 -14.80
C VAL A 656 7.29 2.85 -13.42
N ASN A 657 6.53 2.45 -12.39
CA ASN A 657 7.03 2.46 -11.00
C ASN A 657 7.79 1.16 -10.68
N ASP A 658 7.18 -0.03 -10.94
CA ASP A 658 7.81 -1.29 -10.54
C ASP A 658 8.99 -1.69 -11.43
N ILE A 659 8.97 -1.38 -12.74
CA ILE A 659 10.06 -1.73 -13.65
C ILE A 659 10.99 -0.53 -13.87
N LEU A 660 10.52 0.54 -14.55
CA LEU A 660 11.39 1.64 -14.99
C LEU A 660 12.06 2.34 -13.80
N TYR A 661 11.26 2.83 -12.85
CA TYR A 661 11.79 3.58 -11.71
C TYR A 661 12.74 2.73 -10.87
N ARG A 662 12.32 1.51 -10.48
CA ARG A 662 13.17 0.64 -9.66
C ARG A 662 14.44 0.19 -10.38
N ALA A 663 14.38 -0.11 -11.68
CA ALA A 663 15.56 -0.48 -12.46
C ALA A 663 16.55 0.70 -12.59
N LEU A 664 16.04 1.93 -12.79
CA LEU A 664 16.87 3.12 -12.81
C LEU A 664 17.42 3.46 -11.42
N ALA A 665 16.60 3.33 -10.36
CA ALA A 665 17.04 3.53 -8.98
C ALA A 665 18.12 2.52 -8.57
N GLN A 666 18.01 1.28 -9.02
CA GLN A 666 19.02 0.26 -8.79
C GLN A 666 20.35 0.60 -9.50
N LYS A 667 20.28 1.09 -10.75
CA LYS A 667 21.47 1.46 -11.51
C LYS A 667 22.13 2.75 -11.03
N LEU A 668 21.34 3.78 -10.72
CA LEU A 668 21.84 5.11 -10.34
C LEU A 668 22.14 5.22 -8.83
N TYR A 669 21.27 4.63 -7.97
CA TYR A 669 21.31 4.83 -6.51
C TYR A 669 21.46 3.53 -5.70
N ARG A 670 21.71 2.38 -6.37
CA ARG A 670 21.88 1.06 -5.72
C ARG A 670 20.73 0.66 -4.80
N SER A 671 19.51 1.01 -5.18
CA SER A 671 18.31 0.60 -4.45
C SER A 671 18.26 -0.92 -4.28
N GLN A 672 17.83 -1.39 -3.11
CA GLN A 672 17.62 -2.80 -2.82
C GLN A 672 16.26 -3.31 -3.28
N GLU A 673 15.35 -2.42 -3.66
CA GLU A 673 14.06 -2.82 -4.21
C GLU A 673 14.27 -3.48 -5.58
N PRO A 674 13.95 -4.79 -5.71
CA PRO A 674 14.11 -5.45 -6.99
C PRO A 674 13.12 -4.87 -8.00
N PRO A 675 13.55 -4.55 -9.22
CA PRO A 675 12.63 -4.21 -10.28
C PRO A 675 11.77 -5.42 -10.67
N GLY A 676 10.58 -5.15 -11.21
CA GLY A 676 9.74 -6.16 -11.82
C GLY A 676 10.48 -6.85 -12.99
N THR A 677 10.00 -7.99 -13.43
CA THR A 677 10.66 -8.81 -14.47
C THR A 677 10.69 -8.10 -15.82
N PHE A 678 11.88 -7.93 -16.40
CA PHE A 678 12.13 -7.43 -17.75
C PHE A 678 13.45 -8.04 -18.29
N LYS A 679 13.67 -7.98 -19.59
CA LYS A 679 14.89 -8.53 -20.22
C LYS A 679 16.06 -7.54 -20.19
N GLN A 680 15.83 -6.30 -20.64
CA GLN A 680 16.90 -5.30 -20.79
C GLN A 680 16.39 -3.87 -20.65
N LEU A 681 17.24 -2.98 -20.10
CA LEU A 681 17.01 -1.53 -20.01
C LEU A 681 18.17 -0.82 -20.70
N LEU A 682 17.86 -0.04 -21.75
CA LEU A 682 18.82 0.70 -22.59
C LEU A 682 18.59 2.22 -22.45
N GLY A 683 19.60 3.04 -22.80
CA GLY A 683 19.52 4.51 -22.82
C GLY A 683 19.71 5.19 -21.48
N VAL A 684 20.15 4.48 -20.44
CA VAL A 684 20.35 5.02 -19.09
C VAL A 684 21.44 6.10 -19.06
N GLU A 685 22.39 6.05 -19.96
CA GLU A 685 23.49 7.03 -20.13
C GLU A 685 23.01 8.43 -20.50
N HIS A 686 21.79 8.56 -20.98
CA HIS A 686 21.22 9.86 -21.36
C HIS A 686 20.65 10.64 -20.19
N ILE A 687 20.47 10.01 -19.00
CA ILE A 687 19.95 10.63 -17.79
C ILE A 687 21.01 10.61 -16.68
N ASP A 688 21.03 11.64 -15.87
CA ASP A 688 21.91 11.75 -14.71
C ASP A 688 21.15 11.58 -13.38
N LYS A 689 19.86 11.87 -13.38
CA LYS A 689 19.02 11.85 -12.18
C LYS A 689 17.59 11.41 -12.50
N ILE A 690 16.98 10.66 -11.58
CA ILE A 690 15.55 10.39 -11.58
C ILE A 690 14.92 11.01 -10.33
N ILE A 691 13.70 11.53 -10.49
CA ILE A 691 12.92 12.10 -9.40
C ILE A 691 11.51 11.58 -9.51
N GLU A 692 11.10 10.81 -8.50
CA GLU A 692 9.72 10.37 -8.35
C GLU A 692 8.95 11.38 -7.52
N ILE A 693 7.79 11.80 -8.03
CA ILE A 693 6.88 12.72 -7.38
C ILE A 693 5.56 11.98 -7.21
N ASP A 694 5.46 11.26 -6.10
CA ASP A 694 4.28 10.47 -5.70
C ASP A 694 3.34 11.27 -4.79
N GLN A 695 2.16 10.73 -4.50
CA GLN A 695 1.15 11.31 -3.62
C GLN A 695 1.40 11.05 -2.12
N ALA A 696 2.52 10.39 -1.75
CA ALA A 696 2.85 10.14 -0.37
C ALA A 696 3.04 11.47 0.41
N PRO A 697 2.63 11.54 1.67
CA PRO A 697 2.80 12.75 2.48
C PRO A 697 4.25 13.21 2.54
N ILE A 698 4.48 14.53 2.61
CA ILE A 698 5.82 15.13 2.78
C ILE A 698 6.42 14.85 4.18
N GLY A 699 5.71 14.18 5.03
CA GLY A 699 6.16 13.73 6.35
C GLY A 699 5.00 13.11 7.14
N ARG A 700 5.34 12.30 8.14
CA ARG A 700 4.36 11.53 8.94
C ARG A 700 4.05 12.15 10.30
N THR A 701 4.74 13.23 10.66
CA THR A 701 4.59 13.88 11.96
C THR A 701 4.07 15.31 11.80
N PRO A 702 3.41 15.87 12.83
CA PRO A 702 2.98 17.28 12.81
C PRO A 702 4.12 18.30 12.66
N ARG A 703 5.37 17.88 12.85
CA ARG A 703 6.58 18.71 12.67
C ARG A 703 6.95 18.94 11.22
N SER A 704 6.62 18.00 10.35
CA SER A 704 6.80 18.16 8.91
C SER A 704 5.77 19.13 8.35
N ASN A 705 6.21 20.12 7.59
CA ASN A 705 5.35 21.15 7.00
C ASN A 705 5.94 21.66 5.68
N PRO A 706 5.19 22.43 4.88
CA PRO A 706 5.65 22.99 3.61
C PRO A 706 6.96 23.77 3.73
N ALA A 707 7.13 24.59 4.78
CA ALA A 707 8.35 25.39 4.96
C ALA A 707 9.60 24.53 5.20
N THR A 708 9.48 23.47 6.00
CA THR A 708 10.62 22.57 6.27
C THR A 708 10.96 21.71 5.06
N TYR A 709 9.95 21.20 4.37
CA TYR A 709 10.16 20.33 3.22
C TYR A 709 10.73 21.06 2.00
N SER A 710 10.23 22.24 1.67
CA SER A 710 10.76 23.08 0.58
C SER A 710 12.14 23.65 0.88
N GLY A 711 12.59 23.57 2.14
CA GLY A 711 13.85 24.14 2.60
C GLY A 711 13.84 25.67 2.73
N VAL A 712 12.67 26.32 2.71
CA VAL A 712 12.55 27.77 2.93
C VAL A 712 12.71 28.14 4.41
N PHE A 713 12.47 27.19 5.31
CA PHE A 713 12.54 27.46 6.75
C PHE A 713 13.95 27.71 7.26
N ALA A 714 14.99 27.13 6.65
CA ALA A 714 16.39 27.36 7.03
C ALA A 714 16.80 28.86 6.85
N PRO A 715 16.68 29.47 5.67
CA PRO A 715 16.99 30.89 5.49
C PRO A 715 16.05 31.82 6.29
N ILE A 716 14.80 31.43 6.59
CA ILE A 716 13.93 32.19 7.51
C ILE A 716 14.52 32.20 8.92
N ARG A 717 15.00 31.08 9.45
CA ARG A 717 15.65 31.02 10.77
C ARG A 717 16.94 31.83 10.82
N GLU A 718 17.74 31.83 9.76
CA GLU A 718 18.94 32.63 9.61
C GLU A 718 18.58 34.13 9.64
N LEU A 719 17.56 34.54 8.90
CA LEU A 719 17.06 35.92 8.94
C LEU A 719 16.71 36.35 10.37
N PHE A 720 15.96 35.55 11.12
CA PHE A 720 15.59 35.85 12.50
C PHE A 720 16.80 35.92 13.44
N ALA A 721 17.81 35.08 13.23
CA ALA A 721 19.05 35.13 14.00
C ALA A 721 19.92 36.39 13.71
N MET A 722 19.78 36.98 12.52
CA MET A 722 20.49 38.20 12.13
C MET A 722 19.85 39.48 12.65
N LEU A 723 18.62 39.44 13.16
CA LEU A 723 17.95 40.63 13.68
C LEU A 723 18.68 41.23 14.88
N PRO A 724 18.66 42.57 15.08
CA PRO A 724 19.36 43.24 16.17
C PRO A 724 19.02 42.63 17.53
N GLU A 725 17.76 42.45 17.83
CA GLU A 725 17.28 41.87 19.09
C GLU A 725 17.77 40.44 19.34
N SER A 726 17.92 39.63 18.27
CA SER A 726 18.47 38.26 18.36
C SER A 726 19.97 38.29 18.64
N ARG A 727 20.72 39.25 18.02
CA ARG A 727 22.16 39.40 18.24
C ARG A 727 22.46 39.88 19.67
N GLU A 728 21.68 40.81 20.21
CA GLU A 728 21.81 41.28 21.58
C GLU A 728 21.59 40.18 22.61
N ARG A 729 20.63 39.26 22.33
CA ARG A 729 20.33 38.11 23.17
C ARG A 729 21.21 36.87 22.90
N GLY A 730 22.11 36.92 21.93
CA GLY A 730 22.97 35.83 21.53
C GLY A 730 22.22 34.65 20.89
N TYR A 731 21.06 34.89 20.27
CA TYR A 731 20.25 33.85 19.66
C TYR A 731 20.83 33.41 18.32
N LYS A 732 21.07 32.11 18.20
CA LYS A 732 21.54 31.43 16.98
C LYS A 732 20.34 30.87 16.19
N PRO A 733 20.50 30.46 14.90
CA PRO A 733 19.43 29.91 14.08
C PRO A 733 18.73 28.69 14.72
N GLY A 734 19.41 27.94 15.58
CA GLY A 734 18.83 26.81 16.34
C GLY A 734 17.74 27.23 17.31
N ARG A 735 17.79 28.49 17.86
CA ARG A 735 16.74 29.01 18.75
C ARG A 735 15.40 29.12 18.06
N PHE A 736 15.40 29.39 16.77
CA PHE A 736 14.22 29.54 15.92
C PHE A 736 13.75 28.22 15.29
N SER A 737 14.31 27.08 15.73
CA SER A 737 13.85 25.75 15.32
C SER A 737 12.89 25.17 16.35
N PHE A 738 11.70 24.77 15.94
CA PHE A 738 10.74 24.07 16.80
C PHE A 738 11.15 22.61 17.08
N ASN A 739 12.19 22.06 16.42
CA ASN A 739 12.73 20.73 16.67
C ASN A 739 13.82 20.69 17.76
N VAL A 740 14.41 21.85 18.08
CA VAL A 740 15.57 21.96 18.99
C VAL A 740 15.13 22.57 20.33
N LYS A 741 15.65 22.03 21.43
CA LYS A 741 15.43 22.59 22.77
C LYS A 741 15.96 24.02 22.89
N GLY A 742 15.31 24.82 23.72
CA GLY A 742 15.69 26.20 24.02
C GLY A 742 14.73 27.25 23.46
N GLY A 743 14.27 27.15 22.22
CA GLY A 743 13.31 28.11 21.64
C GLY A 743 11.90 27.57 21.47
N ARG A 744 11.70 26.27 21.48
CA ARG A 744 10.43 25.61 21.31
C ARG A 744 9.59 25.62 22.60
N CYS A 745 8.30 25.43 22.46
CA CYS A 745 7.41 25.13 23.58
C CYS A 745 7.73 23.71 24.10
N GLU A 746 8.15 23.59 25.35
CA GLU A 746 8.50 22.28 25.91
C GLU A 746 7.27 21.43 26.27
N ALA A 747 6.08 22.05 26.48
CA ALA A 747 4.85 21.31 26.78
C ALA A 747 4.38 20.43 25.62
N CYS A 748 4.50 20.93 24.36
CA CYS A 748 4.20 20.16 23.15
C CYS A 748 5.48 19.80 22.36
N GLN A 749 6.65 20.08 22.90
CA GLN A 749 7.96 19.84 22.28
C GLN A 749 8.09 20.40 20.85
N GLY A 750 7.37 21.50 20.55
CA GLY A 750 7.37 22.16 19.25
C GLY A 750 6.33 21.65 18.25
N ASP A 751 5.49 20.67 18.61
CA ASP A 751 4.44 20.16 17.72
C ASP A 751 3.28 21.16 17.53
N GLY A 752 3.04 22.03 18.51
CA GLY A 752 1.88 22.92 18.55
C GLY A 752 0.60 22.19 18.97
N LEU A 753 0.58 20.88 18.91
CA LEU A 753 -0.52 19.98 19.25
C LEU A 753 -0.09 19.01 20.33
N ARG A 754 -1.05 18.47 21.09
CA ARG A 754 -0.86 17.30 21.96
C ARG A 754 -1.62 16.13 21.38
N ARG A 755 -0.99 14.98 21.30
CA ARG A 755 -1.59 13.69 20.92
C ARG A 755 -2.24 13.09 22.15
N ILE A 756 -3.51 12.74 22.04
CA ILE A 756 -4.26 11.97 23.05
C ILE A 756 -4.44 10.57 22.43
N GLU A 757 -3.77 9.59 23.03
CA GLU A 757 -3.85 8.20 22.59
C GLU A 757 -5.17 7.58 23.05
N MET A 758 -5.94 7.05 22.11
CA MET A 758 -7.22 6.40 22.36
C MET A 758 -7.09 4.90 22.05
N ASN A 759 -7.21 4.05 23.09
CA ASN A 759 -6.91 2.60 22.99
C ASN A 759 -7.69 1.82 21.91
N PHE A 760 -8.86 2.31 21.45
CA PHE A 760 -9.74 1.64 20.47
C PHE A 760 -10.23 2.56 19.35
N LEU A 761 -9.86 3.84 19.38
CA LEU A 761 -10.22 4.85 18.38
C LEU A 761 -8.95 5.50 17.81
N PRO A 762 -9.02 6.16 16.65
CA PRO A 762 -7.91 6.96 16.14
C PRO A 762 -7.45 8.01 17.15
N ASP A 763 -6.16 8.26 17.24
CA ASP A 763 -5.59 9.28 18.09
C ASP A 763 -6.16 10.67 17.78
N VAL A 764 -6.47 11.43 18.81
CA VAL A 764 -6.96 12.81 18.68
C VAL A 764 -5.82 13.79 18.96
N TYR A 765 -5.69 14.79 18.09
CA TYR A 765 -4.72 15.87 18.25
C TYR A 765 -5.43 17.14 18.71
N VAL A 766 -5.06 17.63 19.89
CA VAL A 766 -5.64 18.82 20.50
C VAL A 766 -4.60 19.95 20.53
N THR A 767 -5.02 21.19 20.30
CA THR A 767 -4.15 22.35 20.35
C THR A 767 -3.47 22.49 21.72
N CYS A 768 -2.16 22.72 21.73
CA CYS A 768 -1.40 22.86 22.97
C CYS A 768 -1.86 24.10 23.74
N GLU A 769 -2.36 23.93 24.95
CA GLU A 769 -2.87 25.02 25.81
C GLU A 769 -1.80 26.07 26.13
N VAL A 770 -0.54 25.65 26.33
CA VAL A 770 0.57 26.53 26.71
C VAL A 770 0.97 27.49 25.59
N CYS A 771 1.25 26.94 24.38
CA CYS A 771 1.66 27.78 23.26
C CYS A 771 0.52 28.17 22.31
N ARG A 772 -0.69 27.62 22.51
CA ARG A 772 -1.86 27.85 21.66
C ARG A 772 -1.55 27.67 20.16
N GLY A 773 -0.93 26.55 19.83
CA GLY A 773 -0.53 26.22 18.44
C GLY A 773 0.75 26.93 17.93
N ARG A 774 1.31 27.91 18.65
CA ARG A 774 2.43 28.74 18.20
C ARG A 774 3.80 28.05 18.18
N ARG A 775 3.94 26.84 18.73
CA ARG A 775 5.13 25.97 18.69
C ARG A 775 6.35 26.46 19.48
N TYR A 776 6.45 27.74 19.85
CA TYR A 776 7.61 28.38 20.50
C TYR A 776 7.28 28.90 21.87
N ASN A 777 8.30 29.18 22.66
CA ASN A 777 8.18 29.89 23.93
C ASN A 777 8.03 31.40 23.72
N SER A 778 7.59 32.12 24.75
CA SER A 778 7.32 33.55 24.69
C SER A 778 8.55 34.39 24.31
N GLU A 779 9.73 33.99 24.78
CA GLU A 779 10.99 34.72 24.51
C GLU A 779 11.36 34.69 23.02
N THR A 780 11.20 33.51 22.37
CA THR A 780 11.45 33.40 20.94
C THR A 780 10.40 34.12 20.10
N LEU A 781 9.14 34.17 20.57
CA LEU A 781 8.05 34.89 19.90
C LEU A 781 8.16 36.42 20.05
N ALA A 782 8.96 36.93 21.00
CA ALA A 782 9.19 38.35 21.17
C ALA A 782 9.98 38.94 20.00
N VAL A 783 10.90 38.18 19.41
CA VAL A 783 11.69 38.59 18.24
C VAL A 783 10.80 38.73 17.00
N ARG A 784 10.82 39.93 16.38
CA ARG A 784 9.89 40.24 15.27
C ARG A 784 10.63 40.80 14.05
N PHE A 785 10.23 40.33 12.87
CA PHE A 785 10.62 40.89 11.59
C PHE A 785 9.43 41.59 10.94
N LYS A 786 9.52 42.92 10.69
CA LYS A 786 8.41 43.73 10.18
C LYS A 786 7.10 43.51 10.97
N GLY A 787 7.21 43.40 12.30
CA GLY A 787 6.05 43.19 13.19
C GLY A 787 5.61 41.74 13.36
N HIS A 788 6.13 40.79 12.63
CA HIS A 788 5.75 39.37 12.66
C HIS A 788 6.78 38.50 13.38
N SER A 789 6.33 37.64 14.30
CA SER A 789 7.16 36.62 14.92
C SER A 789 7.38 35.44 13.92
N ILE A 790 8.33 34.56 14.24
CA ILE A 790 8.57 33.38 13.41
C ILE A 790 7.33 32.45 13.32
N SER A 791 6.52 32.38 14.38
CA SER A 791 5.25 31.65 14.38
C SER A 791 4.22 32.31 13.45
N ASP A 792 4.14 33.63 13.42
CA ASP A 792 3.24 34.36 12.53
C ASP A 792 3.58 34.05 11.06
N ILE A 793 4.88 34.04 10.70
CA ILE A 793 5.30 33.63 9.36
C ILE A 793 4.96 32.20 9.02
N LEU A 794 5.08 31.27 9.97
CA LEU A 794 4.66 29.87 9.73
C LEU A 794 3.15 29.77 9.51
N ASN A 795 2.36 30.61 10.15
CA ASN A 795 0.89 30.61 10.01
C ASN A 795 0.41 31.43 8.80
N MET A 796 1.31 32.16 8.11
CA MET A 796 0.97 32.86 6.88
C MET A 796 0.76 31.92 5.72
N GLN A 797 -0.11 32.32 4.80
CA GLN A 797 -0.21 31.69 3.48
C GLN A 797 1.07 31.97 2.68
N ALA A 798 1.44 31.03 1.79
CA ALA A 798 2.68 31.16 1.01
C ALA A 798 2.70 32.44 0.15
N VAL A 799 1.56 32.88 -0.37
CA VAL A 799 1.43 34.11 -1.16
C VAL A 799 1.69 35.36 -0.31
N ASP A 800 1.25 35.41 0.94
CA ASP A 800 1.45 36.55 1.84
C ASP A 800 2.89 36.59 2.37
N ALA A 801 3.44 35.41 2.68
CA ALA A 801 4.85 35.28 3.05
C ALA A 801 5.78 35.69 1.91
N LEU A 802 5.43 35.40 0.65
CA LEU A 802 6.18 35.83 -0.53
C LEU A 802 6.25 37.35 -0.63
N LYS A 803 5.13 38.07 -0.42
CA LYS A 803 5.08 39.52 -0.41
C LYS A 803 5.92 40.14 0.74
N LEU A 804 5.79 39.55 1.96
CA LEU A 804 6.51 40.01 3.14
C LEU A 804 8.03 39.89 2.99
N LEU A 805 8.49 38.80 2.35
CA LEU A 805 9.90 38.39 2.26
C LEU A 805 10.49 38.57 0.84
N GLU A 806 9.85 39.34 -0.03
CA GLU A 806 10.23 39.56 -1.45
C GLU A 806 11.68 40.06 -1.65
N ASN A 807 12.18 40.86 -0.70
CA ASN A 807 13.52 41.46 -0.76
C ASN A 807 14.64 40.49 -0.33
N ILE A 808 14.34 39.23 -0.05
CA ILE A 808 15.31 38.21 0.38
C ILE A 808 15.37 37.11 -0.70
N PRO A 809 16.35 37.19 -1.65
CA PRO A 809 16.34 36.35 -2.86
C PRO A 809 16.22 34.83 -2.59
N GLN A 810 16.93 34.31 -1.58
CA GLN A 810 16.93 32.91 -1.23
C GLN A 810 15.56 32.39 -0.73
N ILE A 811 14.82 33.28 -0.04
CA ILE A 811 13.46 32.95 0.46
C ILE A 811 12.46 33.18 -0.65
N GLN A 812 12.55 34.32 -1.34
CA GLN A 812 11.68 34.73 -2.43
C GLN A 812 11.62 33.64 -3.53
N GLN A 813 12.76 33.14 -4.00
CA GLN A 813 12.82 32.10 -5.03
C GLN A 813 12.06 30.82 -4.62
N LYS A 814 12.24 30.36 -3.39
CA LYS A 814 11.59 29.15 -2.89
C LYS A 814 10.08 29.34 -2.66
N LEU A 815 9.67 30.50 -2.16
CA LEU A 815 8.24 30.82 -1.99
C LEU A 815 7.55 31.00 -3.34
N ALA A 816 8.20 31.62 -4.31
CA ALA A 816 7.67 31.79 -5.65
C ALA A 816 7.34 30.44 -6.31
N THR A 817 8.21 29.42 -6.18
CA THR A 817 7.93 28.09 -6.72
C THR A 817 6.71 27.41 -6.05
N ILE A 818 6.46 27.66 -4.75
CA ILE A 818 5.26 27.15 -4.06
C ILE A 818 3.99 27.82 -4.62
N VAL A 819 4.06 29.12 -4.87
CA VAL A 819 2.93 29.87 -5.44
C VAL A 819 2.67 29.47 -6.90
N GLU A 820 3.72 29.29 -7.70
CA GLU A 820 3.66 28.88 -9.10
C GLU A 820 2.99 27.52 -9.32
N VAL A 821 3.21 26.55 -8.41
CA VAL A 821 2.51 25.25 -8.46
C VAL A 821 1.06 25.33 -7.97
N GLY A 822 0.51 26.52 -7.74
CA GLY A 822 -0.86 26.75 -7.32
C GLY A 822 -1.11 26.54 -5.82
N LEU A 823 -0.07 26.57 -4.97
CA LEU A 823 -0.19 26.37 -3.51
C LEU A 823 -0.03 27.67 -2.71
N GLY A 824 -0.33 28.82 -3.32
CA GLY A 824 -0.25 30.12 -2.66
C GLY A 824 -1.12 30.24 -1.39
N TYR A 825 -2.21 29.49 -1.32
CA TYR A 825 -3.15 29.47 -0.19
C TYR A 825 -2.69 28.61 1.01
N VAL A 826 -1.72 27.73 0.83
CA VAL A 826 -1.26 26.81 1.88
C VAL A 826 -0.45 27.59 2.91
N GLN A 827 -0.70 27.32 4.20
CA GLN A 827 0.10 27.90 5.28
C GLN A 827 1.47 27.22 5.36
N LEU A 828 2.53 28.01 5.53
CA LEU A 828 3.91 27.51 5.55
C LEU A 828 4.16 26.47 6.66
N GLY A 829 3.51 26.65 7.82
CA GLY A 829 3.59 25.75 8.98
C GLY A 829 2.50 24.70 9.05
N GLN A 830 1.65 24.56 8.04
CA GLN A 830 0.59 23.54 7.99
C GLN A 830 1.19 22.13 8.16
N SER A 831 0.60 21.33 9.04
CA SER A 831 1.08 19.95 9.27
C SER A 831 1.01 19.12 7.98
N ALA A 832 2.05 18.35 7.70
CA ALA A 832 2.07 17.41 6.58
C ALA A 832 0.91 16.40 6.59
N THR A 833 0.39 16.08 7.78
CA THR A 833 -0.71 15.14 7.96
C THR A 833 -2.07 15.70 7.54
N THR A 834 -2.20 17.04 7.43
CA THR A 834 -3.44 17.71 7.02
C THR A 834 -3.48 18.04 5.53
N LEU A 835 -2.35 17.92 4.83
CA LEU A 835 -2.28 18.15 3.38
C LEU A 835 -2.98 17.03 2.62
N SER A 836 -3.65 17.37 1.53
CA SER A 836 -4.13 16.39 0.56
C SER A 836 -2.95 15.73 -0.20
N GLY A 837 -3.19 14.57 -0.83
CA GLY A 837 -2.17 13.89 -1.64
C GLY A 837 -1.64 14.78 -2.77
N GLY A 838 -2.52 15.49 -3.46
CA GLY A 838 -2.15 16.43 -4.53
C GLY A 838 -1.39 17.65 -4.02
N GLU A 839 -1.72 18.20 -2.85
CA GLU A 839 -0.95 19.29 -2.23
C GLU A 839 0.47 18.82 -1.86
N ALA A 840 0.60 17.64 -1.25
CA ALA A 840 1.89 17.06 -0.91
C ALA A 840 2.77 16.86 -2.16
N GLN A 841 2.19 16.35 -3.24
CA GLN A 841 2.85 16.14 -4.52
C GLN A 841 3.34 17.46 -5.14
N ARG A 842 2.49 18.50 -5.14
CA ARG A 842 2.87 19.83 -5.65
C ARG A 842 3.95 20.50 -4.81
N ILE A 843 3.98 20.28 -3.48
CA ILE A 843 5.10 20.75 -2.63
C ILE A 843 6.41 20.05 -2.98
N LYS A 844 6.36 18.73 -3.29
CA LYS A 844 7.53 18.00 -3.79
C LYS A 844 8.02 18.60 -5.11
N LEU A 845 7.11 18.87 -6.04
CA LEU A 845 7.42 19.51 -7.31
C LEU A 845 8.04 20.91 -7.11
N ALA A 846 7.47 21.75 -6.24
CA ALA A 846 8.00 23.08 -5.93
C ALA A 846 9.44 23.02 -5.39
N ARG A 847 9.74 22.05 -4.51
CA ARG A 847 11.09 21.82 -4.01
C ARG A 847 12.07 21.50 -5.12
N GLU A 848 11.71 20.62 -6.05
CA GLU A 848 12.59 20.25 -7.15
C GLU A 848 12.78 21.39 -8.16
N LEU A 849 11.74 22.18 -8.42
CA LEU A 849 11.83 23.39 -9.24
C LEU A 849 12.78 24.44 -8.67
N SER A 850 12.88 24.54 -7.34
CA SER A 850 13.77 25.49 -6.67
C SER A 850 15.26 25.13 -6.75
N LYS A 851 15.59 23.89 -7.19
CA LYS A 851 16.97 23.41 -7.35
C LYS A 851 17.52 23.76 -8.74
N ARG A 852 18.86 23.78 -8.85
CA ARG A 852 19.53 23.94 -10.14
C ARG A 852 19.22 22.76 -11.06
N GLN A 853 18.77 23.05 -12.25
CA GLN A 853 18.42 22.04 -13.26
C GLN A 853 19.64 21.62 -14.07
N THR A 854 19.77 20.31 -14.37
CA THR A 854 20.85 19.76 -15.19
C THR A 854 20.46 19.63 -16.67
N GLY A 855 19.16 19.65 -16.99
CA GLY A 855 18.63 19.41 -18.33
C GLY A 855 18.67 17.93 -18.76
N ARG A 856 19.01 17.00 -17.84
CA ARG A 856 19.10 15.55 -18.09
C ARG A 856 18.37 14.74 -17.03
N THR A 857 17.47 15.39 -16.25
CA THR A 857 16.70 14.74 -15.20
C THR A 857 15.42 14.13 -15.78
N LEU A 858 15.10 12.91 -15.38
CA LEU A 858 13.82 12.27 -15.66
C LEU A 858 12.90 12.45 -14.42
N TYR A 859 11.84 13.22 -14.60
CA TYR A 859 10.76 13.37 -13.62
C TYR A 859 9.68 12.33 -13.89
N ILE A 860 9.30 11.57 -12.88
CA ILE A 860 8.20 10.60 -12.93
C ILE A 860 7.11 11.09 -11.98
N LEU A 861 5.92 11.34 -12.52
CA LEU A 861 4.76 11.81 -11.76
C LEU A 861 3.62 10.78 -11.86
N ASP A 862 3.01 10.47 -10.73
CA ASP A 862 1.87 9.56 -10.67
C ASP A 862 0.60 10.34 -10.35
N GLU A 863 -0.32 10.42 -11.32
CA GLU A 863 -1.62 11.10 -11.26
C GLU A 863 -1.55 12.52 -10.64
N PRO A 864 -0.75 13.45 -11.21
CA PRO A 864 -0.52 14.75 -10.59
C PRO A 864 -1.72 15.71 -10.62
N THR A 865 -2.80 15.38 -11.35
CA THR A 865 -4.04 16.18 -11.40
C THR A 865 -5.03 15.83 -10.30
N THR A 866 -4.69 14.87 -9.45
CA THR A 866 -5.53 14.45 -8.32
C THR A 866 -5.94 15.63 -7.44
N GLY A 867 -7.25 15.82 -7.24
CA GLY A 867 -7.81 16.87 -6.40
C GLY A 867 -7.71 18.29 -6.97
N LEU A 868 -7.45 18.42 -8.27
CA LEU A 868 -7.29 19.71 -8.91
C LEU A 868 -8.55 20.12 -9.68
N HIS A 869 -8.96 21.36 -9.44
CA HIS A 869 -9.92 22.04 -10.31
C HIS A 869 -9.27 22.31 -11.69
N PHE A 870 -10.07 22.45 -12.73
CA PHE A 870 -9.62 22.70 -14.12
C PHE A 870 -8.57 23.82 -14.23
N ASP A 871 -8.74 24.94 -13.52
CA ASP A 871 -7.78 26.05 -13.54
C ASP A 871 -6.43 25.70 -12.85
N ASP A 872 -6.49 24.87 -11.82
CA ASP A 872 -5.26 24.38 -11.15
C ASP A 872 -4.52 23.38 -12.04
N VAL A 873 -5.25 22.56 -12.83
CA VAL A 873 -4.65 21.69 -13.85
C VAL A 873 -3.91 22.52 -14.91
N ARG A 874 -4.47 23.63 -15.37
CA ARG A 874 -3.83 24.55 -16.31
C ARG A 874 -2.50 25.06 -15.74
N LYS A 875 -2.49 25.57 -14.50
CA LYS A 875 -1.26 26.04 -13.83
C LYS A 875 -0.22 24.94 -13.69
N LEU A 876 -0.62 23.73 -13.33
CA LEU A 876 0.27 22.57 -13.26
C LEU A 876 0.91 22.27 -14.63
N LEU A 877 0.13 22.29 -15.70
CA LEU A 877 0.62 22.06 -17.05
C LEU A 877 1.66 23.08 -17.48
N ASP A 878 1.45 24.37 -17.15
CA ASP A 878 2.42 25.44 -17.41
C ASP A 878 3.77 25.14 -16.74
N VAL A 879 3.74 24.67 -15.50
CA VAL A 879 4.94 24.27 -14.75
C VAL A 879 5.64 23.07 -15.39
N LEU A 880 4.91 22.04 -15.79
CA LEU A 880 5.47 20.85 -16.43
C LEU A 880 6.07 21.16 -17.80
N GLN A 881 5.41 22.01 -18.58
CA GLN A 881 5.92 22.48 -19.87
C GLN A 881 7.23 23.28 -19.71
N ARG A 882 7.35 24.07 -18.62
CA ARG A 882 8.59 24.78 -18.28
C ARG A 882 9.72 23.81 -17.92
N LEU A 883 9.47 22.74 -17.17
CA LEU A 883 10.48 21.72 -16.88
C LEU A 883 11.02 21.07 -18.15
N VAL A 884 10.16 20.74 -19.10
CA VAL A 884 10.56 20.17 -20.38
C VAL A 884 11.36 21.17 -21.21
N SER A 885 10.95 22.44 -21.23
CA SER A 885 11.69 23.50 -21.98
C SER A 885 13.10 23.75 -21.44
N LEU A 886 13.39 23.38 -20.19
CA LEU A 886 14.74 23.38 -19.59
C LEU A 886 15.57 22.13 -19.96
N GLY A 887 15.10 21.29 -20.89
CA GLY A 887 15.79 20.11 -21.40
C GLY A 887 15.51 18.82 -20.63
N ASN A 888 14.73 18.86 -19.53
CA ASN A 888 14.39 17.66 -18.76
C ASN A 888 13.32 16.80 -19.45
N SER A 889 13.22 15.55 -19.03
CA SER A 889 12.17 14.64 -19.46
C SER A 889 11.11 14.53 -18.37
N VAL A 890 9.84 14.59 -18.76
CA VAL A 890 8.72 14.45 -17.82
C VAL A 890 7.85 13.28 -18.27
N LEU A 891 7.76 12.25 -17.44
CA LEU A 891 6.93 11.06 -17.64
C LEU A 891 5.80 11.08 -16.62
N ILE A 892 4.55 11.05 -17.10
CA ILE A 892 3.36 11.16 -16.25
C ILE A 892 2.48 9.94 -16.45
N ILE A 893 2.03 9.30 -15.37
CA ILE A 893 0.90 8.36 -15.41
C ILE A 893 -0.35 9.20 -15.23
N GLU A 894 -1.25 9.22 -16.21
CA GLU A 894 -2.43 10.09 -16.18
C GLU A 894 -3.63 9.54 -16.97
N HIS A 895 -4.81 9.99 -16.51
CA HIS A 895 -6.11 9.71 -17.15
C HIS A 895 -6.84 10.97 -17.59
N HIS A 896 -6.44 12.13 -17.07
CA HIS A 896 -7.09 13.40 -17.35
C HIS A 896 -6.86 13.83 -18.82
N LEU A 897 -7.93 13.96 -19.57
CA LEU A 897 -7.85 14.20 -21.01
C LEU A 897 -7.16 15.51 -21.37
N ASP A 898 -7.28 16.55 -20.53
CA ASP A 898 -6.60 17.82 -20.74
C ASP A 898 -5.07 17.69 -20.61
N VAL A 899 -4.56 16.82 -19.73
CA VAL A 899 -3.13 16.52 -19.66
C VAL A 899 -2.68 15.71 -20.86
N ILE A 900 -3.46 14.69 -21.22
CA ILE A 900 -3.11 13.83 -22.35
C ILE A 900 -3.08 14.62 -23.67
N LYS A 901 -4.03 15.53 -23.89
CA LYS A 901 -4.04 16.37 -25.12
C LYS A 901 -2.90 17.39 -25.18
N GLN A 902 -2.31 17.73 -24.02
CA GLN A 902 -1.15 18.65 -23.93
C GLN A 902 0.20 17.94 -24.06
N ALA A 903 0.23 16.60 -24.01
CA ALA A 903 1.46 15.79 -24.09
C ALA A 903 2.12 15.88 -25.47
N ASP A 904 3.44 15.79 -25.53
CA ASP A 904 4.19 15.62 -26.78
C ASP A 904 4.11 14.15 -27.28
N TRP A 905 4.04 13.19 -26.35
CA TRP A 905 4.01 11.75 -26.61
C TRP A 905 3.08 11.03 -25.65
N VAL A 906 2.33 10.06 -26.13
CA VAL A 906 1.43 9.22 -25.32
C VAL A 906 1.77 7.75 -25.55
N ILE A 907 1.77 6.98 -24.46
CA ILE A 907 1.90 5.52 -24.44
C ILE A 907 0.63 4.98 -23.79
N ASP A 908 -0.24 4.33 -24.56
CA ASP A 908 -1.51 3.80 -24.08
C ASP A 908 -1.44 2.29 -23.86
N LEU A 909 -1.69 1.87 -22.60
CA LEU A 909 -1.70 0.47 -22.19
C LEU A 909 -3.13 -0.07 -22.10
N GLY A 910 -3.30 -1.31 -22.50
CA GLY A 910 -4.59 -1.98 -22.46
C GLY A 910 -4.57 -3.35 -23.13
N PRO A 911 -5.66 -3.73 -23.84
CA PRO A 911 -6.92 -2.95 -23.99
C PRO A 911 -7.77 -2.91 -22.74
N GLU A 912 -7.67 -3.91 -21.85
CA GLU A 912 -8.44 -4.07 -20.62
C GLU A 912 -7.51 -4.01 -19.39
N GLY A 913 -8.10 -4.09 -18.19
CA GLY A 913 -7.35 -4.29 -16.94
C GLY A 913 -7.07 -5.76 -16.63
N GLY A 914 -6.09 -6.01 -15.73
CA GLY A 914 -5.76 -7.36 -15.27
C GLY A 914 -5.18 -8.25 -16.38
N GLU A 915 -5.57 -9.53 -16.39
CA GLU A 915 -5.03 -10.52 -17.33
C GLU A 915 -5.31 -10.23 -18.81
N ALA A 916 -6.39 -9.54 -19.11
CA ALA A 916 -6.74 -9.13 -20.47
C ALA A 916 -6.00 -7.86 -20.94
N GLY A 917 -5.27 -7.19 -20.03
CA GLY A 917 -4.46 -6.01 -20.31
C GLY A 917 -2.99 -6.32 -20.57
N GLY A 918 -2.12 -5.38 -20.17
CA GLY A 918 -0.66 -5.57 -20.16
C GLY A 918 0.00 -5.51 -21.53
N ARG A 919 -0.57 -4.80 -22.49
CA ARG A 919 0.00 -4.57 -23.83
C ARG A 919 -0.02 -3.10 -24.19
N ILE A 920 0.88 -2.65 -25.06
CA ILE A 920 0.78 -1.32 -25.67
C ILE A 920 -0.27 -1.39 -26.78
N VAL A 921 -1.31 -0.57 -26.66
CA VAL A 921 -2.40 -0.46 -27.63
C VAL A 921 -2.08 0.58 -28.69
N ALA A 922 -1.49 1.71 -28.24
CA ALA A 922 -1.08 2.80 -29.11
C ALA A 922 0.10 3.56 -28.50
N GLN A 923 0.95 4.14 -29.34
CA GLN A 923 1.98 5.09 -28.92
C GLN A 923 2.23 6.14 -30.00
N GLY A 924 2.55 7.35 -29.61
CA GLY A 924 2.81 8.46 -30.51
C GLY A 924 2.23 9.78 -29.99
N PRO A 925 2.22 10.83 -30.81
CA PRO A 925 1.48 12.06 -30.51
C PRO A 925 0.00 11.79 -30.23
N PRO A 926 -0.66 12.60 -29.37
CA PRO A 926 -2.08 12.40 -29.03
C PRO A 926 -3.00 12.21 -30.22
N GLU A 927 -2.77 12.91 -31.34
CA GLU A 927 -3.55 12.81 -32.57
C GLU A 927 -3.44 11.42 -33.23
N THR A 928 -2.28 10.76 -33.10
CA THR A 928 -2.05 9.40 -33.59
C THR A 928 -2.81 8.39 -32.72
N VAL A 929 -2.76 8.57 -31.40
CA VAL A 929 -3.48 7.70 -30.45
C VAL A 929 -5.00 7.87 -30.64
N ALA A 930 -5.49 9.09 -30.86
CA ALA A 930 -6.92 9.39 -31.09
C ALA A 930 -7.51 8.68 -32.32
N ARG A 931 -6.70 8.39 -33.34
CA ARG A 931 -7.12 7.63 -34.55
C ARG A 931 -7.24 6.13 -34.30
N ASN A 932 -6.67 5.61 -33.21
CA ASN A 932 -6.71 4.18 -32.93
C ASN A 932 -8.02 3.78 -32.22
N LYS A 933 -8.92 3.15 -32.97
CA LYS A 933 -10.24 2.69 -32.47
C LYS A 933 -10.15 1.60 -31.38
N LYS A 934 -9.01 0.90 -31.21
CA LYS A 934 -8.83 -0.10 -30.16
C LYS A 934 -8.42 0.51 -28.83
N SER A 935 -7.99 1.78 -28.82
CA SER A 935 -7.61 2.52 -27.64
C SER A 935 -8.82 3.23 -27.03
N TYR A 936 -9.19 2.91 -25.81
CA TYR A 936 -10.24 3.63 -25.08
C TYR A 936 -9.82 5.09 -24.79
N THR A 937 -8.55 5.30 -24.46
CA THR A 937 -7.96 6.64 -24.35
C THR A 937 -8.07 7.39 -25.68
N GLY A 938 -7.75 6.70 -26.79
CA GLY A 938 -7.86 7.27 -28.14
C GLY A 938 -9.28 7.67 -28.50
N GLN A 939 -10.29 6.85 -28.18
CA GLN A 939 -11.70 7.17 -28.39
C GLN A 939 -12.15 8.42 -27.59
N ALA A 940 -11.67 8.53 -26.33
CA ALA A 940 -11.96 9.70 -25.50
C ALA A 940 -11.25 10.96 -26.04
N LEU A 941 -9.98 10.85 -26.44
CA LEU A 941 -9.23 11.95 -27.06
C LEU A 941 -9.81 12.44 -28.37
N ALA A 942 -10.36 11.54 -29.21
CA ALA A 942 -10.97 11.92 -30.47
C ALA A 942 -12.14 12.90 -30.30
N ARG A 943 -12.89 12.78 -29.21
CA ARG A 943 -13.96 13.72 -28.86
C ARG A 943 -13.44 15.11 -28.50
N VAL A 944 -12.35 15.15 -27.68
CA VAL A 944 -11.76 16.40 -27.19
C VAL A 944 -10.93 17.12 -28.25
N LEU A 945 -10.29 16.37 -29.16
CA LEU A 945 -9.49 16.91 -30.28
C LEU A 945 -10.35 17.26 -31.49
N HIS A 946 -11.69 17.11 -31.39
CA HIS A 946 -12.63 17.35 -32.49
C HIS A 946 -12.31 16.61 -33.80
N LEU A 947 -11.62 15.46 -33.68
CA LEU A 947 -11.37 14.57 -34.82
C LEU A 947 -12.61 13.72 -35.09
N THR A 948 -13.73 14.36 -35.43
CA THR A 948 -14.92 13.64 -35.90
C THR A 948 -14.62 12.98 -37.23
N ASN A 949 -15.08 11.73 -37.38
CA ASN A 949 -14.99 10.96 -38.62
C ASN A 949 -15.44 11.81 -39.80
N GLY A 950 -14.52 12.14 -40.71
CA GLY A 950 -14.91 12.62 -42.02
C GLY A 950 -15.62 11.52 -42.77
N ASN A 951 -16.96 11.48 -42.65
CA ASN A 951 -17.82 10.85 -43.64
C ASN A 951 -19.24 11.39 -43.50
N SER A 952 -19.72 11.90 -44.63
CA SER A 952 -21.08 12.30 -44.99
C SER A 952 -21.48 13.78 -44.77
N HIS A 953 -20.94 14.66 -45.59
CA HIS A 953 -21.84 15.55 -46.38
C HIS A 953 -21.22 15.70 -47.77
N GLY A 954 -21.43 14.67 -48.59
CA GLY A 954 -21.41 14.77 -50.01
C GLY A 954 -22.67 15.52 -50.42
N SER A 955 -22.44 16.62 -51.06
CA SER A 955 -23.26 17.30 -52.05
C SER A 955 -24.69 16.77 -52.24
N GLN A 956 -25.67 17.58 -51.91
CA GLN A 956 -26.82 17.80 -52.84
C GLN A 956 -27.06 19.28 -52.95
N LYS A 957 -27.00 19.68 -54.24
CA LYS A 957 -27.44 20.97 -54.74
C LYS A 957 -28.91 21.20 -54.43
#